data_3b37b806400ac6c77d8329ac1a07804c
#
_entry.id   3b37b806400ac6c77d8329ac1a07804c
#
_cell.length_a   1.000
_cell.length_b   1.000
_cell.length_c   1.000
_cell.angle_alpha   90.00
_cell.angle_beta   90.00
_cell.angle_gamma   90.00
#
_symmetry.space_group_name_H-M   'P 1'
#
loop_
_entity.id
_entity.type
_entity.pdbx_description
1 polymer ?
#
loop_
_entity_poly.entity_id
_entity_poly.type
_entity_poly.pdbx_seq_one_letter_code
_entity_poly.pdbx_strand_id
1 'polypeptide(L)'
;METRYDFRDANGERLYSVVKFPGKNFRRVRYTADGQEVWNWEGVTQVPYNLDKIIDQSAVFFVEGEKDADSLTKMGFPATTVAGGSNAIGPLLKAQPLFFKKYFSIYKFVLMIPDNDLPGKKFVNDIAAQISQHTKVFVCELPGLNVGGDVTDFLEAYKWDVDQFKDTIERCQKDWEPPEVLFTDALQKPTPEKRNLSPLKSRIGIDRDIHSVYTKIRAERPGAMSGEVYNCRCPAHDDKKASLSVTLKEDRILLYCHAGCHMRDICKGLGIEPYQLFQSSKVELAARQSVPVGPRPDELKKICESVLEKNQPEEFDDSLMPPILREYVAEVSTITDANPIIIYSTALSALGAQAGTKLVVPQPEYFVRLYGNLWSLSISESGSYKTTALNVGAANLRDREGEILSQSADLRNQIEALREAGANEEEDEDLRNYVMDLERFQQMRRVLPNKASWEACLHRIGITGGGLWLLSEFGAWLSSLETQHNKGLRQTLTELYDVPRFFEEVTIGRGERVLEYPHVSIAGVSTLEFLQGLLGKDDAGSGFLARFLLFRPPTKQTTPDALPVSRVRIEDTNAYSLIAEIYRQLEYTTVPVEYTLTKDARLVFEEYHKGLFERFHKTKESMQMTLDSFLKRWSPGAIKVAILCQYLIDGHSREIGDAAMSAGISMMLYAEQSTRLLFDGELGESDHQAKQRRVIDYIAKKGGKVARSKLIVSRVLDGGKAEYDYILETLEAGQQGAITRLDGKITRQSDVLLTSNKDIDIG
;
A
#
# COMPACT_ATOMS: atom_id res chain seq x y z
N MET A 1 42.61 -4.88 17.30
CA MET A 1 43.02 -6.24 16.95
C MET A 1 41.98 -6.82 16.02
N GLU A 2 42.39 -7.62 15.05
CA GLU A 2 41.53 -8.43 14.20
C GLU A 2 41.06 -9.66 14.98
N THR A 3 39.79 -9.99 14.96
CA THR A 3 39.25 -11.22 15.56
C THR A 3 38.70 -12.09 14.45
N ARG A 4 39.03 -13.39 14.46
CA ARG A 4 38.66 -14.34 13.43
C ARG A 4 37.80 -15.45 14.01
N TYR A 5 36.67 -15.74 13.37
CA TYR A 5 35.75 -16.81 13.72
C TYR A 5 35.72 -17.83 12.58
N ASP A 6 36.23 -19.04 12.88
CA ASP A 6 36.36 -20.12 11.90
C ASP A 6 35.05 -20.95 11.86
N PHE A 7 34.43 -21.05 10.72
CA PHE A 7 33.32 -21.96 10.46
C PHE A 7 33.88 -23.29 9.96
N ARG A 8 33.54 -24.36 10.67
CA ARG A 8 34.05 -25.72 10.43
C ARG A 8 32.91 -26.67 10.06
N ASP A 9 33.22 -27.69 9.28
CA ASP A 9 32.30 -28.78 9.03
C ASP A 9 32.15 -29.72 10.26
N ALA A 10 31.32 -30.77 10.14
CA ALA A 10 31.08 -31.72 11.21
C ALA A 10 32.35 -32.52 11.63
N ASN A 11 33.37 -32.58 10.79
CA ASN A 11 34.64 -33.25 11.05
C ASN A 11 35.70 -32.28 11.64
N GLY A 12 35.39 -31.01 11.82
CA GLY A 12 36.28 -29.98 12.31
C GLY A 12 37.18 -29.33 11.25
N GLU A 13 36.97 -29.64 9.95
CA GLU A 13 37.71 -28.98 8.87
C GLU A 13 37.19 -27.55 8.65
N ARG A 14 38.09 -26.58 8.53
CA ARG A 14 37.76 -25.18 8.32
C ARG A 14 37.29 -24.94 6.91
N LEU A 15 36.05 -24.49 6.74
CA LEU A 15 35.46 -24.16 5.46
C LEU A 15 35.67 -22.67 5.08
N TYR A 16 35.45 -21.78 6.03
CA TYR A 16 35.59 -20.33 5.85
C TYR A 16 35.71 -19.65 7.21
N SER A 17 36.03 -18.36 7.21
CA SER A 17 36.07 -17.55 8.43
C SER A 17 35.34 -16.23 8.24
N VAL A 18 34.76 -15.73 9.33
CA VAL A 18 34.31 -14.34 9.49
C VAL A 18 35.35 -13.57 10.25
N VAL A 19 35.85 -12.49 9.68
CA VAL A 19 36.92 -11.66 10.25
C VAL A 19 36.32 -10.31 10.65
N LYS A 20 36.42 -10.02 11.95
CA LYS A 20 35.99 -8.74 12.55
C LYS A 20 37.19 -7.78 12.62
N PHE A 21 37.10 -6.66 11.92
CA PHE A 21 38.05 -5.56 11.95
C PHE A 21 37.59 -4.48 12.95
N PRO A 22 38.48 -3.59 13.40
CA PRO A 22 38.12 -2.44 14.21
C PRO A 22 37.00 -1.61 13.53
N GLY A 23 36.01 -1.11 14.29
CA GLY A 23 34.94 -0.27 13.81
C GLY A 23 33.70 -1.02 13.26
N LYS A 24 33.43 -2.23 13.77
CA LYS A 24 32.28 -3.07 13.38
C LYS A 24 32.26 -3.47 11.87
N ASN A 25 33.41 -3.56 11.25
CA ASN A 25 33.54 -4.02 9.87
C ASN A 25 33.83 -5.53 9.87
N PHE A 26 32.98 -6.31 9.23
CA PHE A 26 33.14 -7.76 9.10
C PHE A 26 33.40 -8.11 7.65
N ARG A 27 34.38 -8.99 7.41
CA ARG A 27 34.66 -9.56 6.09
C ARG A 27 34.70 -11.08 6.17
N ARG A 28 34.36 -11.71 5.07
CA ARG A 28 34.34 -13.16 4.93
C ARG A 28 35.51 -13.61 4.07
N VAL A 29 36.16 -14.66 4.47
CA VAL A 29 37.32 -15.24 3.77
C VAL A 29 37.11 -16.73 3.63
N ARG A 30 37.29 -17.25 2.44
CA ARG A 30 37.36 -18.70 2.14
C ARG A 30 38.79 -19.12 1.86
N TYR A 31 39.01 -20.40 1.85
CA TYR A 31 40.36 -20.98 1.66
C TYR A 31 40.34 -21.85 0.40
N THR A 32 41.38 -21.74 -0.42
CA THR A 32 41.65 -22.65 -1.52
C THR A 32 42.22 -23.97 -1.00
N ALA A 33 42.29 -25.01 -1.85
CA ALA A 33 42.79 -26.30 -1.48
C ALA A 33 44.26 -26.28 -1.01
N ASP A 34 45.04 -25.30 -1.47
CA ASP A 34 46.41 -25.02 -1.06
C ASP A 34 46.49 -24.04 0.16
N GLY A 35 45.38 -23.69 0.77
CA GLY A 35 45.30 -22.91 2.00
C GLY A 35 45.40 -21.39 1.84
N GLN A 36 45.36 -20.86 0.59
CA GLN A 36 45.39 -19.41 0.34
C GLN A 36 44.06 -18.77 0.69
N GLU A 37 44.12 -17.54 1.18
CA GLU A 37 42.94 -16.74 1.53
C GLU A 37 42.34 -16.05 0.30
N VAL A 38 41.02 -16.22 0.08
CA VAL A 38 40.28 -15.56 -0.94
C VAL A 38 39.11 -14.78 -0.31
N TRP A 39 39.18 -13.48 -0.41
CA TRP A 39 38.27 -12.54 0.24
C TRP A 39 36.97 -12.33 -0.57
N ASN A 40 36.28 -13.43 -0.83
CA ASN A 40 34.95 -13.40 -1.44
C ASN A 40 34.09 -14.53 -0.85
N TRP A 41 32.81 -14.57 -1.23
CA TRP A 41 31.83 -15.52 -0.72
C TRP A 41 31.36 -16.53 -1.76
N GLU A 42 31.99 -16.55 -2.91
CA GLU A 42 31.54 -17.32 -4.06
C GLU A 42 31.79 -18.83 -3.84
N GLY A 43 30.76 -19.65 -4.05
CA GLY A 43 30.87 -21.10 -3.93
C GLY A 43 30.96 -21.64 -2.49
N VAL A 44 30.74 -20.80 -1.45
CA VAL A 44 30.86 -21.21 -0.04
C VAL A 44 29.54 -21.84 0.44
N THR A 45 29.59 -23.13 0.79
CA THR A 45 28.50 -23.78 1.53
C THR A 45 28.54 -23.32 2.98
N GLN A 46 27.49 -22.62 3.42
CA GLN A 46 27.39 -22.15 4.79
C GLN A 46 27.04 -23.29 5.75
N VAL A 47 27.57 -23.22 6.94
CA VAL A 47 27.31 -24.15 8.06
C VAL A 47 27.02 -23.34 9.31
N PRO A 48 26.33 -23.91 10.34
CA PRO A 48 26.25 -23.30 11.66
C PRO A 48 27.64 -23.10 12.27
N TYR A 49 27.81 -22.00 13.00
CA TYR A 49 29.05 -21.77 13.77
C TYR A 49 29.21 -22.84 14.85
N ASN A 50 30.45 -23.28 15.11
CA ASN A 50 30.77 -24.39 16.05
C ASN A 50 30.04 -25.71 15.67
N LEU A 51 29.79 -26.00 14.40
CA LEU A 51 29.08 -27.23 13.97
C LEU A 51 29.76 -28.49 14.51
N ASP A 52 31.09 -28.54 14.49
CA ASP A 52 31.90 -29.63 15.01
C ASP A 52 31.71 -29.89 16.53
N LYS A 53 31.28 -28.86 17.27
CA LYS A 53 31.06 -28.94 18.73
C LYS A 53 29.61 -29.21 19.11
N ILE A 54 28.68 -28.93 18.21
CA ILE A 54 27.24 -29.05 18.48
C ILE A 54 26.58 -30.25 17.84
N ILE A 55 27.17 -30.86 16.82
CA ILE A 55 26.55 -31.90 16.00
C ILE A 55 26.09 -33.14 16.81
N ASP A 56 26.83 -33.51 17.84
CA ASP A 56 26.53 -34.66 18.69
C ASP A 56 25.72 -34.32 19.95
N GLN A 57 25.24 -33.07 20.04
CA GLN A 57 24.49 -32.60 21.21
C GLN A 57 22.98 -32.86 21.06
N SER A 58 22.29 -33.05 22.17
CA SER A 58 20.84 -33.23 22.17
C SER A 58 20.05 -31.93 22.12
N ALA A 59 20.66 -30.82 22.48
CA ALA A 59 20.11 -29.47 22.49
C ALA A 59 21.22 -28.45 22.23
N VAL A 60 20.86 -27.27 21.71
CA VAL A 60 21.81 -26.22 21.36
C VAL A 60 21.25 -24.83 21.69
N PHE A 61 22.12 -23.95 22.14
CA PHE A 61 21.83 -22.52 22.27
C PHE A 61 22.03 -21.82 20.94
N PHE A 62 21.12 -20.91 20.59
CA PHE A 62 21.25 -20.09 19.41
C PHE A 62 21.28 -18.60 19.81
N VAL A 63 22.32 -17.90 19.41
CA VAL A 63 22.59 -16.49 19.73
C VAL A 63 22.86 -15.67 18.48
N GLU A 64 22.88 -14.32 18.57
CA GLU A 64 23.02 -13.48 17.40
C GLU A 64 24.45 -13.49 16.82
N GLY A 65 25.48 -13.51 17.69
CA GLY A 65 26.89 -13.32 17.31
C GLY A 65 27.80 -14.51 17.60
N GLU A 66 28.90 -14.63 16.84
CA GLU A 66 29.92 -15.65 17.03
C GLU A 66 30.66 -15.49 18.40
N LYS A 67 30.81 -14.24 18.89
CA LYS A 67 31.38 -13.92 20.22
C LYS A 67 30.55 -14.56 21.33
N ASP A 68 29.24 -14.46 21.22
CA ASP A 68 28.30 -14.94 22.22
C ASP A 68 28.21 -16.47 22.22
N ALA A 69 28.23 -17.07 21.02
CA ALA A 69 28.35 -18.51 20.89
C ALA A 69 29.65 -19.06 21.51
N ASP A 70 30.76 -18.36 21.32
CA ASP A 70 32.03 -18.73 21.97
C ASP A 70 31.99 -18.56 23.49
N SER A 71 31.33 -17.51 23.98
CA SER A 71 31.17 -17.26 25.41
C SER A 71 30.40 -18.38 26.10
N LEU A 72 29.29 -18.80 25.55
CA LEU A 72 28.50 -19.94 26.03
C LEU A 72 29.27 -21.26 25.92
N THR A 73 29.97 -21.48 24.82
CA THR A 73 30.75 -22.71 24.59
C THR A 73 31.90 -22.84 25.61
N LYS A 74 32.55 -21.72 26.01
CA LYS A 74 33.55 -21.71 27.08
C LYS A 74 32.99 -22.11 28.44
N MET A 75 31.73 -21.84 28.70
CA MET A 75 31.01 -22.25 29.91
C MET A 75 30.50 -23.69 29.86
N GLY A 76 30.72 -24.41 28.76
CA GLY A 76 30.26 -25.79 28.58
C GLY A 76 28.82 -25.91 28.00
N PHE A 77 28.24 -24.82 27.48
CA PHE A 77 26.96 -24.86 26.80
C PHE A 77 27.17 -24.92 25.29
N PRO A 78 26.64 -25.93 24.59
CA PRO A 78 26.76 -26.03 23.16
C PRO A 78 25.99 -24.87 22.49
N ALA A 79 26.70 -23.98 21.79
CA ALA A 79 26.12 -22.77 21.23
C ALA A 79 26.55 -22.50 19.81
N THR A 80 25.65 -21.91 19.04
CA THR A 80 25.79 -21.63 17.62
C THR A 80 25.18 -20.30 17.21
N THR A 81 25.53 -19.88 16.00
CA THR A 81 24.90 -18.78 15.23
C THR A 81 25.08 -19.03 13.73
N VAL A 82 24.59 -18.11 12.90
CA VAL A 82 24.83 -18.09 11.45
C VAL A 82 25.72 -16.90 11.05
N ALA A 83 26.54 -17.07 10.03
CA ALA A 83 27.45 -16.02 9.58
C ALA A 83 26.73 -14.78 9.07
N GLY A 84 26.91 -13.62 9.72
CA GLY A 84 26.41 -12.32 9.29
C GLY A 84 25.22 -11.76 10.06
N GLY A 85 24.86 -12.36 11.21
CA GLY A 85 23.88 -11.80 12.16
C GLY A 85 22.49 -11.58 11.54
N SER A 86 21.79 -10.55 12.00
CA SER A 86 20.40 -10.25 11.65
C SER A 86 20.09 -10.09 10.15
N ASN A 87 21.08 -9.76 9.33
CA ASN A 87 20.91 -9.60 7.88
C ASN A 87 21.21 -10.87 7.05
N ALA A 88 21.58 -11.97 7.72
CA ALA A 88 22.06 -13.18 7.05
C ALA A 88 20.98 -14.16 6.62
N ILE A 89 19.79 -14.14 7.25
CA ILE A 89 18.78 -15.19 7.10
C ILE A 89 18.26 -15.26 5.65
N GLY A 90 17.88 -14.15 5.06
CA GLY A 90 17.39 -14.10 3.69
C GLY A 90 18.40 -14.65 2.67
N PRO A 91 19.65 -14.14 2.62
CA PRO A 91 20.70 -14.67 1.77
C PRO A 91 21.04 -16.13 2.05
N LEU A 92 21.02 -16.56 3.32
CA LEU A 92 21.29 -17.95 3.72
C LEU A 92 20.22 -18.91 3.17
N LEU A 93 18.94 -18.60 3.41
CA LEU A 93 17.83 -19.43 2.93
C LEU A 93 17.74 -19.44 1.41
N LYS A 94 18.12 -18.34 0.77
CA LYS A 94 18.22 -18.26 -0.68
C LYS A 94 19.29 -19.23 -1.23
N ALA A 95 20.47 -19.23 -0.63
CA ALA A 95 21.57 -20.10 -1.06
C ALA A 95 21.38 -21.57 -0.63
N GLN A 96 20.71 -21.80 0.48
CA GLN A 96 20.52 -23.10 1.09
C GLN A 96 19.12 -23.21 1.72
N PRO A 97 18.05 -23.44 0.94
CA PRO A 97 16.67 -23.45 1.43
C PRO A 97 16.39 -24.46 2.54
N LEU A 98 17.15 -25.55 2.59
CA LEU A 98 17.00 -26.60 3.59
C LEU A 98 18.00 -26.47 4.76
N PHE A 99 18.68 -25.34 4.91
CA PHE A 99 19.72 -25.14 5.94
C PHE A 99 19.23 -25.51 7.35
N PHE A 100 18.12 -24.91 7.79
CA PHE A 100 17.61 -25.16 9.14
C PHE A 100 17.10 -26.58 9.31
N LYS A 101 16.46 -27.15 8.30
CA LYS A 101 16.08 -28.57 8.30
C LYS A 101 17.30 -29.47 8.42
N LYS A 102 18.33 -29.23 7.62
CA LYS A 102 19.54 -30.06 7.58
C LYS A 102 20.28 -30.09 8.91
N TYR A 103 20.42 -28.93 9.56
CA TYR A 103 21.30 -28.80 10.73
C TYR A 103 20.57 -28.80 12.08
N PHE A 104 19.27 -28.50 12.11
CA PHE A 104 18.56 -28.31 13.39
C PHE A 104 17.49 -29.37 13.66
N SER A 105 17.10 -30.19 12.70
CA SER A 105 16.14 -31.29 12.94
C SER A 105 16.67 -32.42 13.84
N ILE A 106 17.96 -32.45 14.10
CA ILE A 106 18.62 -33.45 14.92
C ILE A 106 18.50 -33.18 16.42
N TYR A 107 18.23 -31.92 16.83
CA TYR A 107 18.13 -31.54 18.24
C TYR A 107 16.75 -31.85 18.80
N LYS A 108 16.69 -32.15 20.12
CA LYS A 108 15.42 -32.26 20.85
C LYS A 108 14.76 -30.89 21.02
N PHE A 109 15.59 -29.87 21.22
CA PHE A 109 15.14 -28.48 21.25
C PHE A 109 16.32 -27.53 20.96
N VAL A 110 15.98 -26.30 20.56
CA VAL A 110 16.90 -25.18 20.43
C VAL A 110 16.45 -24.09 21.38
N LEU A 111 17.37 -23.55 22.19
CA LEU A 111 17.08 -22.44 23.08
C LEU A 111 17.75 -21.19 22.56
N MET A 112 16.95 -20.17 22.27
CA MET A 112 17.38 -18.92 21.68
C MET A 112 17.49 -17.82 22.72
N ILE A 113 18.60 -17.06 22.67
CA ILE A 113 18.82 -15.89 23.52
C ILE A 113 19.00 -14.67 22.62
N PRO A 114 18.00 -13.76 22.56
CA PRO A 114 18.13 -12.50 21.83
C PRO A 114 19.02 -11.50 22.56
N ASP A 115 19.71 -10.64 21.82
CA ASP A 115 20.24 -9.41 22.35
C ASP A 115 19.08 -8.52 22.85
N ASN A 116 19.32 -7.72 23.88
CA ASN A 116 18.28 -6.90 24.49
C ASN A 116 18.01 -5.62 23.68
N ASP A 117 17.71 -5.80 22.38
CA ASP A 117 17.25 -4.75 21.48
C ASP A 117 16.25 -5.28 20.45
N LEU A 118 15.62 -4.38 19.72
CA LEU A 118 14.61 -4.77 18.70
C LEU A 118 15.20 -5.59 17.55
N PRO A 119 16.38 -5.26 16.99
CA PRO A 119 17.03 -6.09 15.97
C PRO A 119 17.31 -7.51 16.43
N GLY A 120 17.87 -7.69 17.66
CA GLY A 120 18.17 -9.00 18.23
C GLY A 120 16.92 -9.85 18.46
N LYS A 121 15.84 -9.24 18.99
CA LYS A 121 14.54 -9.92 19.15
C LYS A 121 13.93 -10.32 17.81
N LYS A 122 14.03 -9.46 16.80
CA LYS A 122 13.57 -9.78 15.44
C LYS A 122 14.39 -10.93 14.85
N PHE A 123 15.71 -10.87 14.95
CA PHE A 123 16.59 -11.93 14.46
C PHE A 123 16.24 -13.28 15.05
N VAL A 124 16.07 -13.35 16.38
CA VAL A 124 15.67 -14.59 17.06
C VAL A 124 14.30 -15.07 16.57
N ASN A 125 13.33 -14.19 16.42
CA ASN A 125 12.01 -14.56 15.92
C ASN A 125 12.05 -15.09 14.50
N ASP A 126 12.81 -14.46 13.60
CA ASP A 126 12.94 -14.88 12.20
C ASP A 126 13.60 -16.27 12.12
N ILE A 127 14.62 -16.55 12.92
CA ILE A 127 15.26 -17.87 13.00
C ILE A 127 14.37 -18.91 13.67
N ALA A 128 13.71 -18.54 14.78
CA ALA A 128 12.78 -19.42 15.49
C ALA A 128 11.66 -19.91 14.59
N ALA A 129 11.12 -19.04 13.76
CA ALA A 129 10.10 -19.39 12.76
C ALA A 129 10.59 -20.45 11.75
N GLN A 130 11.88 -20.48 11.45
CA GLN A 130 12.47 -21.49 10.55
C GLN A 130 12.74 -22.81 11.29
N ILE A 131 13.33 -22.72 12.48
CA ILE A 131 13.75 -23.91 13.24
C ILE A 131 12.54 -24.64 13.84
N SER A 132 11.50 -23.92 14.29
CA SER A 132 10.30 -24.50 14.90
C SER A 132 9.52 -25.44 13.98
N GLN A 133 9.72 -25.33 12.67
CA GLN A 133 9.18 -26.28 11.70
C GLN A 133 9.82 -27.69 11.80
N HIS A 134 10.94 -27.81 12.49
CA HIS A 134 11.76 -29.02 12.49
C HIS A 134 12.08 -29.55 13.90
N THR A 135 12.10 -28.68 14.92
CA THR A 135 12.34 -29.03 16.32
C THR A 135 11.70 -28.05 17.27
N LYS A 136 11.60 -28.40 18.55
CA LYS A 136 11.08 -27.52 19.59
C LYS A 136 12.02 -26.34 19.82
N VAL A 137 11.47 -25.13 19.93
CA VAL A 137 12.23 -23.90 20.18
C VAL A 137 11.78 -23.26 21.49
N PHE A 138 12.75 -22.87 22.30
CA PHE A 138 12.54 -22.02 23.48
C PHE A 138 13.23 -20.68 23.26
N VAL A 139 12.67 -19.63 23.83
CA VAL A 139 13.29 -18.29 23.87
C VAL A 139 13.48 -17.89 25.33
N CYS A 140 14.65 -17.33 25.62
CA CYS A 140 14.99 -16.81 26.94
C CYS A 140 15.50 -15.38 26.81
N GLU A 141 14.70 -14.41 27.25
CA GLU A 141 15.16 -13.02 27.42
C GLU A 141 15.86 -12.89 28.76
N LEU A 142 17.15 -12.63 28.75
CA LEU A 142 17.96 -12.51 29.96
C LEU A 142 17.59 -11.23 30.74
N PRO A 143 17.29 -11.34 32.04
CA PRO A 143 16.92 -10.18 32.87
C PRO A 143 18.11 -9.29 33.20
N GLY A 144 17.89 -7.99 33.37
CA GLY A 144 18.89 -7.05 33.86
C GLY A 144 19.92 -6.57 32.85
N LEU A 145 19.78 -6.96 31.57
CA LEU A 145 20.62 -6.42 30.49
C LEU A 145 20.23 -4.98 30.15
N ASN A 146 21.24 -4.15 29.89
CA ASN A 146 21.03 -2.83 29.29
C ASN A 146 20.51 -2.97 27.84
N VAL A 147 19.92 -1.89 27.29
CA VAL A 147 19.52 -1.86 25.89
C VAL A 147 20.74 -2.11 24.98
N GLY A 148 20.64 -3.10 24.10
CA GLY A 148 21.74 -3.55 23.24
C GLY A 148 22.78 -4.45 23.92
N GLY A 149 22.49 -4.91 25.15
CA GLY A 149 23.33 -5.89 25.83
C GLY A 149 23.13 -7.31 25.31
N ASP A 150 24.20 -8.07 25.21
CA ASP A 150 24.28 -9.44 24.72
C ASP A 150 24.44 -10.47 25.86
N VAL A 151 24.44 -11.76 25.54
CA VAL A 151 24.63 -12.83 26.51
C VAL A 151 26.00 -12.75 27.18
N THR A 152 27.04 -12.30 26.47
CA THR A 152 28.38 -12.12 27.03
C THR A 152 28.36 -11.05 28.11
N ASP A 153 27.67 -9.94 27.92
CA ASP A 153 27.51 -8.88 28.92
C ASP A 153 26.81 -9.42 30.18
N PHE A 154 25.80 -10.29 30.01
CA PHE A 154 25.16 -10.99 31.13
C PHE A 154 26.14 -11.87 31.89
N LEU A 155 26.90 -12.70 31.18
CA LEU A 155 27.88 -13.60 31.79
C LEU A 155 28.97 -12.83 32.52
N GLU A 156 29.45 -11.72 31.99
CA GLU A 156 30.42 -10.84 32.65
C GLU A 156 29.86 -10.21 33.93
N ALA A 157 28.61 -9.73 33.90
CA ALA A 157 27.94 -9.15 35.06
C ALA A 157 27.81 -10.14 36.23
N TYR A 158 27.56 -11.40 35.91
CA TYR A 158 27.45 -12.50 36.89
C TYR A 158 28.72 -13.32 37.06
N LYS A 159 29.88 -12.77 36.66
CA LYS A 159 31.21 -13.36 36.85
C LYS A 159 31.35 -14.79 36.33
N TRP A 160 30.67 -15.11 35.24
CA TRP A 160 30.68 -16.40 34.57
C TRP A 160 30.24 -17.58 35.47
N ASP A 161 29.29 -17.33 36.39
CA ASP A 161 28.71 -18.34 37.27
C ASP A 161 27.76 -19.27 36.48
N VAL A 162 28.20 -20.55 36.37
CA VAL A 162 27.47 -21.56 35.60
C VAL A 162 26.12 -21.92 36.22
N ASP A 163 26.07 -22.03 37.54
CA ASP A 163 24.85 -22.45 38.23
C ASP A 163 23.81 -21.34 38.23
N GLN A 164 24.26 -20.09 38.43
CA GLN A 164 23.40 -18.92 38.29
C GLN A 164 22.86 -18.73 36.87
N PHE A 165 23.65 -19.03 35.86
CA PHE A 165 23.20 -18.98 34.47
C PHE A 165 22.13 -20.06 34.21
N LYS A 166 22.33 -21.32 34.66
CA LYS A 166 21.36 -22.39 34.54
C LYS A 166 20.04 -22.03 35.24
N ASP A 167 20.09 -21.56 36.48
CA ASP A 167 18.90 -21.12 37.20
C ASP A 167 18.15 -19.99 36.49
N THR A 168 18.88 -19.09 35.83
CA THR A 168 18.29 -18.01 35.07
C THR A 168 17.58 -18.55 33.81
N ILE A 169 18.24 -19.44 33.07
CA ILE A 169 17.66 -20.08 31.90
C ILE A 169 16.37 -20.85 32.26
N GLU A 170 16.42 -21.66 33.35
CA GLU A 170 15.26 -22.44 33.80
C GLU A 170 14.05 -21.53 34.14
N ARG A 171 14.30 -20.35 34.71
CA ARG A 171 13.23 -19.38 35.05
C ARG A 171 12.73 -18.55 33.88
N CYS A 172 13.57 -18.26 32.90
CA CYS A 172 13.26 -17.28 31.84
C CYS A 172 12.90 -17.93 30.51
N GLN A 173 13.24 -19.23 30.30
CA GLN A 173 12.88 -19.93 29.09
C GLN A 173 11.38 -20.08 28.94
N LYS A 174 10.86 -19.79 27.75
CA LYS A 174 9.45 -19.94 27.36
C LYS A 174 9.39 -20.74 26.07
N ASP A 175 8.36 -21.55 25.90
CA ASP A 175 8.09 -22.12 24.59
C ASP A 175 7.99 -20.94 23.57
N TRP A 176 8.69 -21.07 22.47
CA TRP A 176 8.56 -20.10 21.40
C TRP A 176 7.19 -20.31 20.75
N GLU A 177 6.39 -19.28 20.80
CA GLU A 177 5.18 -19.16 20.01
C GLU A 177 5.48 -18.11 18.94
N PRO A 178 5.01 -18.28 17.70
CA PRO A 178 5.08 -17.21 16.71
C PRO A 178 4.53 -15.96 17.40
N PRO A 179 5.20 -14.80 17.29
CA PRO A 179 4.76 -13.62 17.99
C PRO A 179 3.27 -13.46 17.75
N GLU A 180 2.48 -13.61 18.82
CA GLU A 180 1.10 -13.18 18.79
C GLU A 180 1.16 -11.74 18.32
N VAL A 181 0.51 -11.45 17.21
CA VAL A 181 0.24 -10.08 16.82
C VAL A 181 -0.55 -9.51 17.99
N LEU A 182 0.15 -8.77 18.87
CA LEU A 182 -0.39 -8.27 20.14
C LEU A 182 -1.52 -7.29 19.88
N PHE A 183 -2.75 -7.81 19.80
CA PHE A 183 -3.97 -7.02 19.71
C PHE A 183 -4.67 -6.84 21.08
N THR A 184 -4.03 -7.13 22.21
CA THR A 184 -4.75 -7.27 23.48
C THR A 184 -4.64 -6.13 24.47
N ASP A 185 -3.73 -5.15 24.38
CA ASP A 185 -3.54 -4.21 25.49
C ASP A 185 -3.95 -2.74 25.29
N ALA A 186 -4.49 -2.35 24.13
CA ALA A 186 -4.93 -0.96 23.92
C ALA A 186 -6.40 -0.69 24.17
N LEU A 187 -7.24 -1.69 24.51
CA LEU A 187 -8.68 -1.53 24.64
C LEU A 187 -9.27 -1.91 26.01
N GLN A 188 -8.58 -1.61 27.11
CA GLN A 188 -9.23 -1.63 28.43
C GLN A 188 -9.36 -0.23 29.00
N LYS A 189 -10.53 0.40 28.78
CA LYS A 189 -11.27 1.31 29.68
C LYS A 189 -12.42 2.01 28.97
N PRO A 190 -13.53 2.33 29.61
CA PRO A 190 -14.26 1.71 30.72
C PRO A 190 -15.65 1.20 30.32
N THR A 191 -16.18 0.27 31.08
CA THR A 191 -17.54 -0.24 31.03
C THR A 191 -18.61 0.83 31.22
N PRO A 192 -19.63 0.93 30.34
CA PRO A 192 -20.90 1.51 30.66
C PRO A 192 -21.96 0.42 30.93
N GLU A 193 -22.86 0.77 31.82
CA GLU A 193 -23.92 -0.03 32.38
C GLU A 193 -24.82 -0.79 31.39
N LYS A 194 -25.20 -1.99 31.80
CA LYS A 194 -26.19 -2.85 31.15
C LYS A 194 -27.53 -2.14 30.95
N ARG A 195 -27.93 -1.88 29.73
CA ARG A 195 -29.33 -1.74 29.34
C ARG A 195 -29.78 -3.03 28.66
N ASN A 196 -30.78 -3.67 29.29
CA ASN A 196 -31.49 -4.79 28.72
C ASN A 196 -32.13 -4.44 27.39
N LEU A 197 -31.69 -5.07 26.34
CA LEU A 197 -32.43 -5.16 25.08
C LEU A 197 -32.62 -6.64 24.75
N SER A 198 -33.86 -7.01 24.63
CA SER A 198 -34.35 -8.35 24.27
C SER A 198 -33.77 -8.79 22.91
N PRO A 199 -33.56 -10.08 22.69
CA PRO A 199 -32.89 -10.54 21.47
C PRO A 199 -33.85 -10.52 20.28
N LEU A 200 -33.57 -9.65 19.31
CA LEU A 200 -34.09 -9.81 17.95
C LEU A 200 -33.33 -10.98 17.30
N LYS A 201 -34.06 -12.04 17.02
CA LYS A 201 -33.57 -13.15 16.17
C LYS A 201 -33.29 -12.65 14.78
N SER A 202 -32.04 -12.28 14.48
CA SER A 202 -31.56 -12.12 13.11
C SER A 202 -31.12 -13.48 12.57
N ARG A 203 -31.81 -13.95 11.57
CA ARG A 203 -31.35 -15.00 10.67
C ARG A 203 -30.17 -14.44 9.88
N ILE A 204 -29.16 -15.33 9.67
CA ILE A 204 -27.95 -15.17 8.87
C ILE A 204 -26.72 -14.80 9.73
N GLY A 205 -26.25 -15.77 10.49
CA GLY A 205 -24.87 -15.88 10.88
C GLY A 205 -24.34 -17.20 10.32
N ILE A 206 -23.71 -17.19 9.16
CA ILE A 206 -22.92 -18.35 8.75
C ILE A 206 -21.59 -18.19 9.49
N ASP A 207 -21.52 -18.83 10.64
CA ASP A 207 -20.28 -19.08 11.34
C ASP A 207 -19.40 -19.90 10.41
N ARG A 208 -18.31 -19.31 9.91
CA ARG A 208 -17.38 -19.98 8.98
C ARG A 208 -16.38 -20.76 9.80
N ASP A 209 -16.84 -21.85 10.35
CA ASP A 209 -15.98 -22.82 10.97
C ASP A 209 -15.36 -23.71 9.90
N ILE A 210 -14.05 -23.62 9.70
CA ILE A 210 -13.30 -24.52 8.79
C ILE A 210 -13.51 -26.00 9.15
N HIS A 211 -13.80 -26.32 10.42
CA HIS A 211 -14.17 -27.66 10.84
C HIS A 211 -15.48 -28.12 10.18
N SER A 212 -16.45 -27.22 10.01
CA SER A 212 -17.69 -27.50 9.28
C SER A 212 -17.42 -27.81 7.81
N VAL A 213 -16.56 -27.00 7.14
CA VAL A 213 -16.15 -27.22 5.74
C VAL A 213 -15.39 -28.55 5.60
N TYR A 214 -14.44 -28.82 6.49
CA TYR A 214 -13.69 -30.08 6.51
C TYR A 214 -14.60 -31.29 6.71
N THR A 215 -15.57 -31.18 7.63
CA THR A 215 -16.57 -32.23 7.90
C THR A 215 -17.45 -32.46 6.67
N LYS A 216 -17.88 -31.39 5.98
CA LYS A 216 -18.64 -31.46 4.73
C LYS A 216 -17.84 -32.19 3.65
N ILE A 217 -16.56 -31.84 3.44
CA ILE A 217 -15.69 -32.53 2.46
C ILE A 217 -15.62 -34.02 2.77
N ARG A 218 -15.45 -34.41 4.04
CA ARG A 218 -15.38 -35.81 4.45
C ARG A 218 -16.70 -36.56 4.26
N ALA A 219 -17.82 -35.90 4.45
CA ALA A 219 -19.15 -36.50 4.27
C ALA A 219 -19.48 -36.72 2.78
N GLU A 220 -19.12 -35.77 1.93
CA GLU A 220 -19.42 -35.84 0.50
C GLU A 220 -18.43 -36.68 -0.32
N ARG A 221 -17.21 -36.87 0.20
CA ARG A 221 -16.12 -37.59 -0.48
C ARG A 221 -15.56 -38.70 0.41
N PRO A 222 -16.12 -39.93 0.32
CA PRO A 222 -15.61 -41.06 1.10
C PRO A 222 -14.13 -41.30 0.86
N GLY A 223 -13.37 -41.45 1.94
CA GLY A 223 -11.92 -41.64 1.91
C GLY A 223 -11.41 -42.24 3.22
N ALA A 224 -10.10 -42.24 3.40
CA ALA A 224 -9.46 -42.79 4.59
C ALA A 224 -8.45 -41.83 5.21
N MET A 225 -8.31 -41.86 6.53
CA MET A 225 -7.27 -41.13 7.26
C MET A 225 -5.92 -41.87 7.16
N SER A 226 -4.87 -41.09 6.93
CA SER A 226 -3.47 -41.55 7.03
C SER A 226 -2.75 -40.50 7.92
N GLY A 227 -2.65 -40.76 9.23
CA GLY A 227 -2.23 -39.78 10.20
C GLY A 227 -3.22 -38.62 10.26
N GLU A 228 -2.75 -37.37 10.09
CA GLU A 228 -3.56 -36.17 10.06
C GLU A 228 -4.18 -35.87 8.67
N VAL A 229 -3.82 -36.63 7.64
CA VAL A 229 -4.23 -36.37 6.27
C VAL A 229 -5.43 -37.24 5.91
N TYR A 230 -6.49 -36.65 5.42
CA TYR A 230 -7.63 -37.35 4.85
C TYR A 230 -7.45 -37.47 3.35
N ASN A 231 -7.39 -38.72 2.85
CA ASN A 231 -7.21 -39.01 1.45
C ASN A 231 -8.52 -39.49 0.82
N CYS A 232 -8.96 -38.81 -0.24
CA CYS A 232 -10.21 -39.11 -0.95
C CYS A 232 -10.02 -38.95 -2.46
N ARG A 233 -11.05 -39.26 -3.25
CA ARG A 233 -11.03 -39.04 -4.70
C ARG A 233 -11.13 -37.57 -5.03
N CYS A 234 -10.27 -37.11 -5.94
CA CYS A 234 -10.30 -35.72 -6.41
C CYS A 234 -11.54 -35.46 -7.28
N PRO A 235 -12.32 -34.38 -7.01
CA PRO A 235 -13.49 -34.06 -7.82
C PRO A 235 -13.17 -33.35 -9.13
N ALA A 236 -11.92 -32.92 -9.34
CA ALA A 236 -11.50 -32.11 -10.49
C ALA A 236 -11.04 -32.96 -11.70
N HIS A 237 -10.92 -34.30 -11.55
CA HIS A 237 -10.61 -35.21 -12.65
C HIS A 237 -11.29 -36.56 -12.42
N ASP A 238 -11.32 -37.41 -13.45
CA ASP A 238 -11.84 -38.78 -13.32
C ASP A 238 -10.88 -39.65 -12.50
N ASP A 239 -11.11 -39.64 -11.17
CA ASP A 239 -10.23 -40.24 -10.17
C ASP A 239 -10.68 -41.68 -9.82
N LYS A 240 -9.88 -42.65 -10.25
CA LYS A 240 -10.10 -44.12 -9.94
C LYS A 240 -9.51 -44.53 -8.61
N LYS A 241 -8.53 -43.80 -8.07
CA LYS A 241 -7.88 -44.01 -6.78
C LYS A 241 -7.84 -42.71 -6.01
N ALA A 242 -7.88 -42.74 -4.67
CA ALA A 242 -7.80 -41.55 -3.84
C ALA A 242 -6.50 -40.75 -4.11
N SER A 243 -6.61 -39.65 -4.82
CA SER A 243 -5.49 -38.79 -5.20
C SER A 243 -5.54 -37.42 -4.56
N LEU A 244 -6.62 -37.05 -3.82
CA LEU A 244 -6.74 -35.80 -3.11
C LEU A 244 -6.42 -36.01 -1.64
N SER A 245 -5.40 -35.31 -1.17
CA SER A 245 -5.04 -35.17 0.25
C SER A 245 -5.66 -33.91 0.83
N VAL A 246 -6.40 -34.04 1.91
CA VAL A 246 -7.07 -32.96 2.64
C VAL A 246 -6.54 -32.92 4.06
N THR A 247 -5.92 -31.82 4.46
CA THR A 247 -5.35 -31.67 5.80
C THR A 247 -5.99 -30.46 6.49
N LEU A 248 -6.59 -30.67 7.65
CA LEU A 248 -7.07 -29.59 8.50
C LEU A 248 -5.92 -29.08 9.37
N LYS A 249 -5.63 -27.79 9.29
CA LYS A 249 -4.76 -27.05 10.21
C LYS A 249 -5.60 -26.11 11.06
N GLU A 250 -5.01 -25.47 12.06
CA GLU A 250 -5.73 -24.60 13.00
C GLU A 250 -6.45 -23.43 12.30
N ASP A 251 -5.87 -22.90 11.23
CA ASP A 251 -6.33 -21.71 10.51
C ASP A 251 -6.79 -21.99 9.06
N ARG A 252 -6.60 -23.22 8.53
CA ARG A 252 -6.90 -23.53 7.14
C ARG A 252 -7.07 -25.01 6.83
N ILE A 253 -7.71 -25.28 5.70
CA ILE A 253 -7.74 -26.60 5.08
C ILE A 253 -6.77 -26.61 3.90
N LEU A 254 -5.82 -27.52 3.89
CA LEU A 254 -4.91 -27.73 2.77
C LEU A 254 -5.46 -28.81 1.84
N LEU A 255 -5.54 -28.51 0.54
CA LEU A 255 -5.94 -29.42 -0.51
C LEU A 255 -4.75 -29.68 -1.43
N TYR A 256 -4.38 -30.95 -1.63
CA TYR A 256 -3.30 -31.32 -2.54
C TYR A 256 -3.73 -32.54 -3.37
N CYS A 257 -3.81 -32.37 -4.69
CA CYS A 257 -4.09 -33.45 -5.61
C CYS A 257 -2.78 -34.01 -6.21
N HIS A 258 -2.50 -35.26 -5.99
CA HIS A 258 -1.30 -35.94 -6.52
C HIS A 258 -1.30 -36.10 -8.06
N ALA A 259 -2.44 -35.87 -8.72
CA ALA A 259 -2.54 -35.80 -10.19
C ALA A 259 -2.36 -34.37 -10.73
N GLY A 260 -2.00 -33.37 -9.88
CA GLY A 260 -1.68 -32.00 -10.29
C GLY A 260 -2.88 -31.10 -10.55
N CYS A 261 -4.09 -31.46 -10.12
CA CYS A 261 -5.26 -30.59 -10.29
C CYS A 261 -5.11 -29.29 -9.51
N HIS A 262 -5.49 -28.19 -10.15
CA HIS A 262 -5.45 -26.88 -9.52
C HIS A 262 -6.49 -26.76 -8.39
N MET A 263 -6.14 -26.07 -7.29
CA MET A 263 -7.00 -25.92 -6.11
C MET A 263 -8.41 -25.38 -6.45
N ARG A 264 -8.53 -24.52 -7.46
CA ARG A 264 -9.83 -23.98 -7.93
C ARG A 264 -10.75 -25.07 -8.48
N ASP A 265 -10.21 -25.94 -9.31
CA ASP A 265 -10.99 -27.01 -9.93
C ASP A 265 -11.43 -28.01 -8.87
N ILE A 266 -10.59 -28.24 -7.86
CA ILE A 266 -10.91 -29.04 -6.69
C ILE A 266 -12.04 -28.40 -5.89
N CYS A 267 -11.93 -27.11 -5.56
CA CYS A 267 -12.96 -26.35 -4.85
C CYS A 267 -14.29 -26.33 -5.61
N LYS A 268 -14.24 -26.07 -6.92
CA LYS A 268 -15.43 -26.11 -7.80
C LYS A 268 -16.11 -27.46 -7.77
N GLY A 269 -15.32 -28.53 -7.84
CA GLY A 269 -15.83 -29.90 -7.76
C GLY A 269 -16.32 -30.33 -6.38
N LEU A 270 -15.89 -29.62 -5.30
CA LEU A 270 -16.39 -29.78 -3.93
C LEU A 270 -17.59 -28.90 -3.62
N GLY A 271 -18.00 -28.00 -4.53
CA GLY A 271 -19.07 -27.04 -4.28
C GLY A 271 -18.73 -26.07 -3.15
N ILE A 272 -17.46 -25.69 -3.01
CA ILE A 272 -16.96 -24.72 -2.04
C ILE A 272 -16.14 -23.63 -2.74
N GLU A 273 -16.10 -22.46 -2.15
CA GLU A 273 -15.25 -21.39 -2.62
C GLU A 273 -13.87 -21.47 -1.95
N PRO A 274 -12.77 -21.11 -2.64
CA PRO A 274 -11.40 -21.16 -2.10
C PRO A 274 -11.23 -20.47 -0.75
N TYR A 275 -11.92 -19.37 -0.51
CA TYR A 275 -11.86 -18.65 0.76
C TYR A 275 -12.46 -19.43 1.95
N GLN A 276 -13.34 -20.40 1.70
CA GLN A 276 -13.94 -21.25 2.75
C GLN A 276 -12.91 -22.24 3.33
N LEU A 277 -11.75 -22.36 2.73
CA LEU A 277 -10.63 -23.16 3.22
C LEU A 277 -9.86 -22.46 4.36
N PHE A 278 -10.17 -21.19 4.67
CA PHE A 278 -9.47 -20.41 5.68
C PHE A 278 -10.43 -19.99 6.80
N GLN A 279 -9.96 -20.04 8.04
CA GLN A 279 -10.71 -19.58 9.20
C GLN A 279 -10.75 -18.07 9.23
N SER A 280 -11.93 -17.49 9.56
CA SER A 280 -12.03 -16.04 9.77
C SER A 280 -11.18 -15.65 10.98
N SER A 281 -10.26 -14.71 10.82
CA SER A 281 -9.45 -14.25 11.93
C SER A 281 -10.31 -13.50 12.96
N LYS A 282 -9.96 -13.60 14.25
CA LYS A 282 -10.62 -12.84 15.34
C LYS A 282 -10.59 -11.32 15.12
N VAL A 283 -9.67 -10.85 14.30
CA VAL A 283 -9.50 -9.44 13.88
C VAL A 283 -10.67 -8.95 13.03
N GLU A 284 -11.24 -9.81 12.15
CA GLU A 284 -12.45 -9.48 11.39
C GLU A 284 -13.68 -9.27 12.29
N LEU A 285 -13.76 -9.96 13.44
CA LEU A 285 -14.85 -9.76 14.39
C LEU A 285 -14.74 -8.44 15.17
N ALA A 286 -13.54 -8.01 15.53
CA ALA A 286 -13.31 -6.74 16.25
C ALA A 286 -13.52 -5.51 15.35
N ALA A 287 -13.10 -5.59 14.09
CA ALA A 287 -13.35 -4.54 13.10
C ALA A 287 -14.84 -4.34 12.79
N ARG A 288 -15.64 -5.41 12.86
CA ARG A 288 -17.10 -5.37 12.65
C ARG A 288 -17.87 -4.63 13.75
N GLN A 289 -17.33 -4.53 14.97
CA GLN A 289 -18.02 -3.90 16.11
C GLN A 289 -17.95 -2.37 16.11
N SER A 290 -17.13 -1.75 15.25
CA SER A 290 -16.89 -0.30 15.19
C SER A 290 -17.23 0.35 13.85
N VAL A 291 -18.00 -0.31 12.98
CA VAL A 291 -18.41 0.26 11.69
C VAL A 291 -19.26 1.50 11.96
N PRO A 292 -18.89 2.67 11.43
CA PRO A 292 -19.73 3.86 11.58
C PRO A 292 -21.09 3.60 10.94
N VAL A 293 -22.15 3.99 11.65
CA VAL A 293 -23.48 4.05 11.04
C VAL A 293 -23.45 5.25 10.10
N GLY A 294 -23.74 5.05 8.81
CA GLY A 294 -23.83 6.14 7.85
C GLY A 294 -24.85 7.19 8.25
N PRO A 295 -24.72 8.45 7.80
CA PRO A 295 -25.69 9.50 8.08
C PRO A 295 -27.05 9.09 7.50
N ARG A 296 -28.12 9.44 8.20
CA ARG A 296 -29.47 9.26 7.67
C ARG A 296 -29.68 10.14 6.43
N PRO A 297 -30.62 9.82 5.52
CA PRO A 297 -30.83 10.60 4.31
C PRO A 297 -31.06 12.12 4.55
N ASP A 298 -31.74 12.48 5.63
CA ASP A 298 -31.97 13.88 6.04
C ASP A 298 -30.71 14.59 6.54
N GLU A 299 -29.81 13.87 7.18
CA GLU A 299 -28.48 14.36 7.59
C GLU A 299 -27.56 14.52 6.39
N LEU A 300 -27.56 13.51 5.48
CA LEU A 300 -26.80 13.59 4.24
C LEU A 300 -27.23 14.78 3.38
N LYS A 301 -28.53 15.06 3.30
CA LYS A 301 -29.05 16.20 2.58
C LYS A 301 -28.44 17.51 3.08
N LYS A 302 -28.36 17.72 4.38
CA LYS A 302 -27.73 18.93 4.98
C LYS A 302 -26.25 19.01 4.63
N ILE A 303 -25.52 17.89 4.70
CA ILE A 303 -24.12 17.81 4.30
C ILE A 303 -23.98 18.19 2.81
N CYS A 304 -24.83 17.63 1.95
CA CYS A 304 -24.84 17.95 0.52
C CYS A 304 -25.11 19.42 0.24
N GLU A 305 -26.04 20.07 0.96
CA GLU A 305 -26.37 21.47 0.77
C GLU A 305 -25.20 22.39 1.17
N SER A 306 -24.45 22.04 2.22
CA SER A 306 -23.31 22.83 2.70
C SER A 306 -22.16 22.93 1.69
N VAL A 307 -22.06 22.05 0.71
CA VAL A 307 -20.99 22.06 -0.32
C VAL A 307 -20.98 23.35 -1.13
N LEU A 308 -22.16 23.95 -1.39
CA LEU A 308 -22.27 25.22 -2.16
C LEU A 308 -21.89 26.46 -1.36
N GLU A 309 -21.92 26.38 -0.03
CA GLU A 309 -21.64 27.50 0.88
C GLU A 309 -20.17 27.67 1.15
N LYS A 310 -19.35 26.68 0.81
CA LYS A 310 -17.93 26.64 1.13
C LYS A 310 -17.11 27.31 0.03
N ASN A 311 -16.48 28.42 0.38
CA ASN A 311 -15.68 29.24 -0.54
C ASN A 311 -14.16 29.13 -0.31
N GLN A 312 -13.72 28.25 0.61
CA GLN A 312 -12.31 28.02 0.93
C GLN A 312 -12.04 26.53 1.09
N PRO A 313 -10.80 26.06 0.80
CA PRO A 313 -10.40 24.71 1.09
C PRO A 313 -10.57 24.39 2.58
N GLU A 314 -11.21 23.29 2.90
CA GLU A 314 -11.38 22.77 4.26
C GLU A 314 -10.66 21.45 4.43
N GLU A 315 -10.43 21.03 5.67
CA GLU A 315 -9.95 19.68 5.96
C GLU A 315 -11.02 18.66 5.60
N PHE A 316 -10.57 17.51 5.13
CA PHE A 316 -11.47 16.38 4.83
C PHE A 316 -12.00 15.77 6.13
N ASP A 317 -13.33 15.66 6.24
CA ASP A 317 -13.96 14.93 7.33
C ASP A 317 -13.90 13.42 7.03
N ASP A 318 -13.02 12.72 7.73
CA ASP A 318 -12.78 11.31 7.57
C ASP A 318 -13.64 10.42 8.48
N SER A 319 -14.56 10.99 9.23
CA SER A 319 -15.40 10.27 10.20
C SER A 319 -16.18 9.10 9.60
N LEU A 320 -16.52 9.20 8.32
CA LEU A 320 -17.25 8.18 7.56
C LEU A 320 -16.33 7.15 6.87
N MET A 321 -15.01 7.35 6.87
CA MET A 321 -14.08 6.42 6.23
C MET A 321 -13.96 5.11 7.03
N PRO A 322 -13.62 3.98 6.36
CA PRO A 322 -13.43 2.71 7.05
C PRO A 322 -12.46 2.81 8.22
N PRO A 323 -12.76 2.21 9.39
CA PRO A 323 -11.94 2.33 10.60
C PRO A 323 -10.47 1.99 10.39
N ILE A 324 -10.18 0.90 9.68
CA ILE A 324 -8.80 0.48 9.38
C ILE A 324 -8.04 1.54 8.57
N LEU A 325 -8.71 2.21 7.63
CA LEU A 325 -8.08 3.23 6.80
C LEU A 325 -7.88 4.53 7.59
N ARG A 326 -8.82 4.88 8.48
CA ARG A 326 -8.66 6.00 9.42
C ARG A 326 -7.49 5.78 10.37
N GLU A 327 -7.38 4.58 10.94
CA GLU A 327 -6.28 4.21 11.82
C GLU A 327 -4.94 4.31 11.09
N TYR A 328 -4.86 3.77 9.87
CA TYR A 328 -3.67 3.89 9.03
C TYR A 328 -3.27 5.34 8.78
N VAL A 329 -4.22 6.18 8.36
CA VAL A 329 -3.94 7.60 8.07
C VAL A 329 -3.58 8.35 9.35
N ALA A 330 -4.21 8.05 10.49
CA ALA A 330 -3.87 8.65 11.77
C ALA A 330 -2.44 8.28 12.21
N GLU A 331 -2.04 7.01 12.11
CA GLU A 331 -0.68 6.55 12.41
C GLU A 331 0.35 7.22 11.50
N VAL A 332 0.10 7.25 10.20
CA VAL A 332 0.98 7.91 9.22
C VAL A 332 1.07 9.41 9.44
N SER A 333 -0.01 10.06 9.85
CA SER A 333 -0.04 11.50 10.15
C SER A 333 0.82 11.89 11.37
N THR A 334 1.23 10.92 12.17
CA THR A 334 2.25 11.15 13.23
C THR A 334 3.68 11.18 12.69
N ILE A 335 3.89 10.67 11.48
CA ILE A 335 5.21 10.52 10.84
C ILE A 335 5.45 11.64 9.82
N THR A 336 4.39 12.23 9.27
CA THR A 336 4.48 13.24 8.21
C THR A 336 3.43 14.34 8.38
N ASP A 337 3.80 15.59 8.07
CA ASP A 337 2.89 16.74 8.03
C ASP A 337 2.04 16.78 6.74
N ALA A 338 2.06 15.72 5.94
CA ALA A 338 1.28 15.64 4.72
C ALA A 338 -0.23 15.71 5.00
N ASN A 339 -0.98 16.30 4.08
CA ASN A 339 -2.43 16.39 4.25
C ASN A 339 -3.09 15.01 4.13
N PRO A 340 -3.94 14.60 5.09
CA PRO A 340 -4.57 13.28 5.14
C PRO A 340 -5.32 12.88 3.86
N ILE A 341 -6.00 13.81 3.18
CA ILE A 341 -6.76 13.48 1.97
C ILE A 341 -5.88 12.93 0.84
N ILE A 342 -4.61 13.37 0.75
CA ILE A 342 -3.66 12.85 -0.23
C ILE A 342 -3.36 11.38 0.08
N ILE A 343 -3.24 11.04 1.36
CA ILE A 343 -2.98 9.67 1.81
C ILE A 343 -4.21 8.79 1.54
N TYR A 344 -5.42 9.25 1.92
CA TYR A 344 -6.69 8.54 1.65
C TYR A 344 -6.87 8.26 0.16
N SER A 345 -6.75 9.28 -0.67
CA SER A 345 -6.97 9.15 -2.11
C SER A 345 -5.96 8.24 -2.79
N THR A 346 -4.69 8.29 -2.34
CA THR A 346 -3.63 7.42 -2.85
C THR A 346 -3.83 5.98 -2.40
N ALA A 347 -4.16 5.74 -1.12
CA ALA A 347 -4.40 4.40 -0.59
C ALA A 347 -5.58 3.71 -1.28
N LEU A 348 -6.67 4.45 -1.53
CA LEU A 348 -7.81 3.93 -2.28
C LEU A 348 -7.46 3.66 -3.75
N SER A 349 -6.68 4.54 -4.41
CA SER A 349 -6.23 4.30 -5.78
C SER A 349 -5.30 3.07 -5.87
N ALA A 350 -4.44 2.87 -4.86
CA ALA A 350 -3.57 1.71 -4.77
C ALA A 350 -4.36 0.42 -4.50
N LEU A 351 -5.34 0.46 -3.61
CA LEU A 351 -6.25 -0.65 -3.36
C LEU A 351 -7.06 -0.99 -4.61
N GLY A 352 -7.55 0.02 -5.36
CA GLY A 352 -8.25 -0.16 -6.62
C GLY A 352 -7.39 -0.84 -7.69
N ALA A 353 -6.10 -0.50 -7.77
CA ALA A 353 -5.16 -1.16 -8.66
C ALA A 353 -4.88 -2.61 -8.25
N GLN A 354 -4.79 -2.89 -6.94
CA GLN A 354 -4.61 -4.25 -6.43
C GLN A 354 -5.86 -5.11 -6.63
N ALA A 355 -7.03 -4.52 -6.41
CA ALA A 355 -8.31 -5.17 -6.66
C ALA A 355 -8.51 -5.50 -8.15
N GLY A 356 -8.13 -4.57 -9.02
CA GLY A 356 -8.32 -4.74 -10.46
C GLY A 356 -9.77 -4.99 -10.82
N THR A 357 -10.03 -6.07 -11.54
CA THR A 357 -11.37 -6.51 -11.92
C THR A 357 -12.02 -7.49 -10.93
N LYS A 358 -11.36 -7.73 -9.79
CA LYS A 358 -11.81 -8.70 -8.78
C LYS A 358 -12.98 -8.21 -7.94
N LEU A 359 -13.17 -6.89 -7.83
CA LEU A 359 -14.28 -6.27 -7.12
C LEU A 359 -15.14 -5.49 -8.12
N VAL A 360 -16.40 -5.84 -8.25
CA VAL A 360 -17.27 -5.29 -9.30
C VAL A 360 -18.71 -5.12 -8.85
N VAL A 361 -19.35 -4.02 -9.27
CA VAL A 361 -20.81 -3.88 -9.29
C VAL A 361 -21.27 -4.20 -10.71
N PRO A 362 -21.98 -5.31 -10.92
CA PRO A 362 -22.37 -5.77 -12.26
C PRO A 362 -23.62 -5.06 -12.77
N GLN A 363 -23.93 -5.24 -14.04
CA GLN A 363 -25.27 -5.02 -14.57
C GLN A 363 -26.21 -6.14 -14.10
N PRO A 364 -27.49 -5.88 -13.85
CA PRO A 364 -28.24 -4.62 -14.05
C PRO A 364 -28.20 -3.68 -12.83
N GLU A 365 -27.40 -3.94 -11.80
CA GLU A 365 -27.35 -3.14 -10.58
C GLU A 365 -26.98 -1.67 -10.89
N TYR A 366 -26.10 -1.48 -11.88
CA TYR A 366 -25.80 -0.20 -12.48
C TYR A 366 -25.76 -0.33 -14.01
N PHE A 367 -25.89 0.79 -14.76
CA PHE A 367 -25.97 0.78 -16.25
C PHE A 367 -24.78 0.12 -16.92
N VAL A 368 -23.61 0.20 -16.30
CA VAL A 368 -22.37 -0.42 -16.75
C VAL A 368 -21.73 -1.18 -15.58
N ARG A 369 -20.81 -2.09 -15.88
CA ARG A 369 -19.98 -2.69 -14.83
C ARG A 369 -19.07 -1.62 -14.23
N LEU A 370 -19.06 -1.49 -12.90
CA LEU A 370 -18.21 -0.58 -12.18
C LEU A 370 -17.17 -1.37 -11.39
N TYR A 371 -15.92 -0.98 -11.54
CA TYR A 371 -14.78 -1.52 -10.84
C TYR A 371 -14.18 -0.48 -9.90
N GLY A 372 -13.32 -0.89 -8.96
CA GLY A 372 -12.70 0.00 -7.98
C GLY A 372 -11.53 0.84 -8.51
N ASN A 373 -11.28 0.90 -9.81
CA ASN A 373 -10.21 1.73 -10.37
C ASN A 373 -10.51 3.22 -10.18
N LEU A 374 -9.54 3.96 -9.61
CA LEU A 374 -9.68 5.38 -9.30
C LEU A 374 -8.54 6.19 -9.90
N TRP A 375 -8.88 7.38 -10.40
CA TRP A 375 -7.92 8.41 -10.77
C TRP A 375 -8.05 9.56 -9.80
N SER A 376 -7.01 9.84 -9.02
CA SER A 376 -6.97 10.92 -8.05
C SER A 376 -5.85 11.91 -8.36
N LEU A 377 -6.13 13.19 -8.21
CA LEU A 377 -5.16 14.27 -8.36
C LEU A 377 -5.30 15.25 -7.21
N SER A 378 -4.28 15.33 -6.38
CA SER A 378 -4.24 16.28 -5.28
C SER A 378 -3.38 17.50 -5.65
N ILE A 379 -3.95 18.69 -5.48
CA ILE A 379 -3.36 19.95 -5.87
C ILE A 379 -3.06 20.74 -4.61
N SER A 380 -1.77 20.90 -4.31
CA SER A 380 -1.30 21.59 -3.09
C SER A 380 -0.09 22.43 -3.39
N GLU A 381 0.25 23.36 -2.51
CA GLU A 381 1.39 24.23 -2.68
C GLU A 381 2.73 23.52 -2.62
N SER A 382 3.79 24.16 -3.12
CA SER A 382 5.15 23.63 -3.02
C SER A 382 5.55 23.51 -1.53
N GLY A 383 6.28 22.45 -1.19
CA GLY A 383 6.72 22.22 0.21
C GLY A 383 5.68 21.55 1.13
N SER A 384 4.47 21.19 0.65
CA SER A 384 3.40 20.58 1.44
C SER A 384 3.51 19.04 1.59
N TYR A 385 4.70 18.48 1.51
CA TYR A 385 4.96 17.02 1.65
C TYR A 385 4.13 16.09 0.74
N LYS A 386 3.66 16.60 -0.41
CA LYS A 386 2.82 15.86 -1.37
C LYS A 386 3.41 14.51 -1.79
N THR A 387 4.69 14.50 -2.13
CA THR A 387 5.39 13.30 -2.57
C THR A 387 5.51 12.28 -1.45
N THR A 388 5.71 12.75 -0.21
CA THR A 388 5.71 11.88 0.98
C THR A 388 4.33 11.25 1.17
N ALA A 389 3.26 12.04 1.11
CA ALA A 389 1.89 11.54 1.22
C ALA A 389 1.55 10.49 0.15
N LEU A 390 1.96 10.75 -1.09
CA LEU A 390 1.79 9.80 -2.20
C LEU A 390 2.53 8.49 -1.93
N ASN A 391 3.76 8.57 -1.44
CA ASN A 391 4.57 7.38 -1.15
C ASN A 391 3.98 6.56 0.00
N VAL A 392 3.59 7.19 1.11
CA VAL A 392 3.02 6.48 2.26
C VAL A 392 1.62 5.95 1.96
N GLY A 393 0.79 6.69 1.21
CA GLY A 393 -0.52 6.19 0.79
C GLY A 393 -0.44 4.91 -0.06
N ALA A 394 0.63 4.72 -0.80
CA ALA A 394 0.86 3.54 -1.63
C ALA A 394 1.89 2.56 -1.03
N ALA A 395 2.29 2.71 0.24
CA ALA A 395 3.40 1.95 0.84
C ALA A 395 3.18 0.44 0.71
N ASN A 396 2.03 -0.09 1.13
CA ASN A 396 1.72 -1.52 1.04
C ASN A 396 1.88 -2.10 -0.38
N LEU A 397 1.40 -1.36 -1.39
CA LEU A 397 1.52 -1.79 -2.79
C LEU A 397 2.98 -1.76 -3.27
N ARG A 398 3.73 -0.72 -2.90
CA ARG A 398 5.13 -0.56 -3.30
C ARG A 398 6.04 -1.59 -2.66
N ASP A 399 5.82 -1.88 -1.39
CA ASP A 399 6.60 -2.88 -0.66
C ASP A 399 6.33 -4.27 -1.22
N ARG A 400 5.07 -4.56 -1.51
CA ARG A 400 4.70 -5.81 -2.21
C ARG A 400 5.31 -5.90 -3.61
N GLU A 401 5.33 -4.80 -4.38
CA GLU A 401 6.02 -4.73 -5.68
C GLU A 401 7.54 -4.98 -5.53
N GLY A 402 8.15 -4.43 -4.47
CA GLY A 402 9.56 -4.67 -4.13
C GLY A 402 9.87 -6.14 -3.84
N GLU A 403 9.02 -6.81 -3.06
CA GLU A 403 9.12 -8.25 -2.78
C GLU A 403 9.03 -9.08 -4.08
N ILE A 404 8.03 -8.78 -4.92
CA ILE A 404 7.83 -9.46 -6.22
C ILE A 404 9.05 -9.26 -7.13
N LEU A 405 9.61 -8.05 -7.18
CA LEU A 405 10.79 -7.76 -7.99
C LEU A 405 12.02 -8.53 -7.51
N SER A 406 12.23 -8.61 -6.20
CA SER A 406 13.32 -9.38 -5.61
C SER A 406 13.18 -10.87 -5.95
N GLN A 407 12.00 -11.45 -5.71
CA GLN A 407 11.74 -12.85 -6.02
C GLN A 407 11.87 -13.14 -7.51
N SER A 408 11.40 -12.24 -8.38
CA SER A 408 11.55 -12.39 -9.83
C SER A 408 13.01 -12.34 -10.29
N ALA A 409 13.85 -11.51 -9.65
CA ALA A 409 15.27 -11.46 -9.96
C ALA A 409 15.98 -12.77 -9.58
N ASP A 410 15.60 -13.33 -8.43
CA ASP A 410 16.13 -14.60 -7.94
C ASP A 410 15.78 -15.76 -8.88
N LEU A 411 14.52 -15.84 -9.31
CA LEU A 411 14.09 -16.86 -10.27
C LEU A 411 14.81 -16.74 -11.62
N ARG A 412 15.03 -15.52 -12.12
CA ARG A 412 15.80 -15.32 -13.36
C ARG A 412 17.20 -15.88 -13.24
N ASN A 413 17.89 -15.61 -12.13
CA ASN A 413 19.24 -16.12 -11.90
C ASN A 413 19.26 -17.66 -11.85
N GLN A 414 18.23 -18.29 -11.23
CA GLN A 414 18.10 -19.73 -11.17
C GLN A 414 17.81 -20.34 -12.55
N ILE A 415 16.92 -19.73 -13.32
CA ILE A 415 16.59 -20.15 -14.70
C ILE A 415 17.84 -20.05 -15.59
N GLU A 416 18.61 -18.95 -15.49
CA GLU A 416 19.83 -18.75 -16.27
C GLU A 416 20.88 -19.82 -15.91
N ALA A 417 21.09 -20.10 -14.64
CA ALA A 417 22.03 -21.13 -14.19
C ALA A 417 21.64 -22.53 -14.69
N LEU A 418 20.35 -22.90 -14.69
CA LEU A 418 19.88 -24.19 -15.21
C LEU A 418 20.06 -24.27 -16.73
N ARG A 419 19.77 -23.19 -17.47
CA ARG A 419 19.96 -23.13 -18.92
C ARG A 419 21.45 -23.21 -19.30
N GLU A 420 22.33 -22.55 -18.55
CA GLU A 420 23.79 -22.67 -18.72
C GLU A 420 24.28 -24.09 -18.42
N ALA A 421 23.65 -24.79 -17.50
CA ALA A 421 23.92 -26.21 -17.23
C ALA A 421 23.33 -27.19 -18.28
N GLY A 422 22.64 -26.66 -19.31
CA GLY A 422 22.07 -27.45 -20.40
C GLY A 422 20.66 -27.97 -20.16
N ALA A 423 19.96 -27.45 -19.12
CA ALA A 423 18.57 -27.84 -18.87
C ALA A 423 17.63 -27.30 -19.96
N ASN A 424 16.61 -28.09 -20.31
CA ASN A 424 15.57 -27.74 -21.28
C ASN A 424 14.20 -27.80 -20.58
N GLU A 425 13.35 -26.81 -20.84
CA GLU A 425 12.00 -26.70 -20.23
C GLU A 425 11.09 -27.93 -20.52
N GLU A 426 11.32 -28.66 -21.61
CA GLU A 426 10.54 -29.84 -21.92
C GLU A 426 10.90 -31.04 -21.04
N GLU A 427 12.16 -31.11 -20.58
CA GLU A 427 12.74 -32.27 -19.88
C GLU A 427 12.99 -32.00 -18.38
N ASP A 428 13.23 -30.73 -18.01
CA ASP A 428 13.58 -30.31 -16.65
C ASP A 428 12.37 -29.72 -15.91
N GLU A 429 11.90 -30.42 -14.88
CA GLU A 429 10.73 -30.02 -14.07
C GLU A 429 11.02 -28.78 -13.24
N ASP A 430 12.23 -28.65 -12.71
CA ASP A 430 12.61 -27.48 -11.89
C ASP A 430 12.68 -26.22 -12.74
N LEU A 431 13.28 -26.31 -13.93
CA LEU A 431 13.31 -25.18 -14.87
C LEU A 431 11.90 -24.74 -15.27
N ARG A 432 11.01 -25.69 -15.56
CA ARG A 432 9.61 -25.40 -15.90
C ARG A 432 8.88 -24.70 -14.75
N ASN A 433 9.06 -25.19 -13.53
CA ASN A 433 8.43 -24.61 -12.34
C ASN A 433 8.94 -23.18 -12.09
N TYR A 434 10.24 -22.93 -12.24
CA TYR A 434 10.79 -21.57 -12.07
C TYR A 434 10.31 -20.60 -13.15
N VAL A 435 10.15 -21.04 -14.40
CA VAL A 435 9.58 -20.22 -15.47
C VAL A 435 8.12 -19.87 -15.17
N MET A 436 7.31 -20.85 -14.76
CA MET A 436 5.92 -20.64 -14.38
C MET A 436 5.77 -19.67 -13.18
N ASP A 437 6.62 -19.83 -12.17
CA ASP A 437 6.61 -18.91 -11.01
C ASP A 437 7.05 -17.50 -11.40
N LEU A 438 8.04 -17.35 -12.27
CA LEU A 438 8.46 -16.05 -12.80
C LEU A 438 7.31 -15.36 -13.56
N GLU A 439 6.61 -16.07 -14.41
CA GLU A 439 5.44 -15.54 -15.13
C GLU A 439 4.34 -15.13 -14.15
N ARG A 440 4.05 -15.94 -13.15
CA ARG A 440 3.09 -15.64 -12.10
C ARG A 440 3.46 -14.35 -11.36
N PHE A 441 4.71 -14.19 -10.93
CA PHE A 441 5.17 -12.97 -10.27
C PHE A 441 5.07 -11.75 -11.19
N GLN A 442 5.35 -11.89 -12.48
CA GLN A 442 5.16 -10.79 -13.43
C GLN A 442 3.68 -10.37 -13.53
N GLN A 443 2.74 -11.31 -13.50
CA GLN A 443 1.30 -11.04 -13.50
C GLN A 443 0.80 -10.37 -12.21
N MET A 444 1.49 -10.57 -11.08
CA MET A 444 1.13 -9.98 -9.79
C MET A 444 1.55 -8.51 -9.64
N ARG A 445 2.43 -8.01 -10.48
CA ARG A 445 2.93 -6.64 -10.43
C ARG A 445 1.81 -5.63 -10.71
N ARG A 446 1.78 -4.54 -9.93
CA ARG A 446 0.71 -3.53 -10.01
C ARG A 446 1.22 -2.10 -10.22
N VAL A 447 2.50 -1.83 -10.05
CA VAL A 447 3.05 -0.49 -10.27
C VAL A 447 3.49 -0.32 -11.72
N LEU A 448 2.93 0.68 -12.39
CA LEU A 448 3.26 1.04 -13.76
C LEU A 448 4.48 1.97 -13.79
N PRO A 449 5.37 1.83 -14.78
CA PRO A 449 6.58 2.64 -14.85
C PRO A 449 6.27 4.08 -15.29
N ASN A 450 6.86 5.07 -14.60
CA ASN A 450 6.70 6.50 -14.94
C ASN A 450 7.60 6.94 -16.12
N LYS A 451 8.68 6.19 -16.38
CA LYS A 451 9.63 6.45 -17.46
C LYS A 451 9.66 5.25 -18.40
N ALA A 452 8.68 5.14 -19.26
CA ALA A 452 8.59 4.09 -20.26
C ALA A 452 7.83 4.63 -21.48
N SER A 453 8.04 4.02 -22.65
CA SER A 453 7.17 4.31 -23.78
C SER A 453 5.75 3.80 -23.52
N TRP A 454 4.79 4.38 -24.20
CA TRP A 454 3.40 3.94 -24.09
C TRP A 454 3.23 2.45 -24.40
N GLU A 455 3.89 1.96 -25.41
CA GLU A 455 3.85 0.55 -25.82
C GLU A 455 4.38 -0.37 -24.72
N ALA A 456 5.42 0.06 -23.98
CA ALA A 456 5.95 -0.68 -22.85
C ALA A 456 4.93 -0.70 -21.68
N CYS A 457 4.21 0.40 -21.48
CA CYS A 457 3.11 0.46 -20.50
C CYS A 457 1.96 -0.47 -20.90
N LEU A 458 1.51 -0.44 -22.15
CA LEU A 458 0.49 -1.36 -22.67
C LEU A 458 0.92 -2.82 -22.60
N HIS A 459 2.19 -3.11 -22.89
CA HIS A 459 2.72 -4.45 -22.70
C HIS A 459 2.64 -4.90 -21.25
N ARG A 460 2.99 -4.01 -20.31
CA ARG A 460 2.84 -4.29 -18.88
C ARG A 460 1.38 -4.53 -18.50
N ILE A 461 0.47 -3.65 -18.91
CA ILE A 461 -0.97 -3.80 -18.68
C ILE A 461 -1.49 -5.14 -19.24
N GLY A 462 -0.99 -5.56 -20.41
CA GLY A 462 -1.35 -6.85 -21.01
C GLY A 462 -0.94 -8.05 -20.15
N ILE A 463 0.21 -7.98 -19.48
CA ILE A 463 0.67 -9.05 -18.58
C ILE A 463 -0.10 -9.04 -17.27
N THR A 464 -0.34 -7.85 -16.69
CA THR A 464 -0.85 -7.68 -15.33
C THR A 464 -2.36 -7.49 -15.25
N GLY A 465 -3.02 -7.27 -16.39
CA GLY A 465 -4.42 -6.86 -16.48
C GLY A 465 -4.64 -5.38 -16.15
N GLY A 466 -3.66 -4.69 -15.56
CA GLY A 466 -3.76 -3.30 -15.15
C GLY A 466 -2.70 -2.88 -14.16
N GLY A 467 -2.90 -1.71 -13.52
CA GLY A 467 -1.97 -1.23 -12.50
C GLY A 467 -2.22 0.20 -12.05
N LEU A 468 -1.27 0.71 -11.26
CA LEU A 468 -1.26 2.04 -10.68
C LEU A 468 -0.12 2.89 -11.25
N TRP A 469 -0.42 4.08 -11.74
CA TRP A 469 0.56 5.16 -11.90
C TRP A 469 0.62 6.01 -10.64
N LEU A 470 1.82 6.12 -10.06
CA LEU A 470 2.14 7.02 -8.94
C LEU A 470 2.93 8.21 -9.50
N LEU A 471 2.28 9.36 -9.61
CA LEU A 471 2.80 10.54 -10.30
C LEU A 471 3.12 11.66 -9.31
N SER A 472 4.35 11.70 -8.81
CA SER A 472 4.83 12.80 -7.94
C SER A 472 4.93 14.15 -8.64
N GLU A 473 5.02 14.13 -9.98
CA GLU A 473 5.07 15.31 -10.86
C GLU A 473 4.02 15.15 -11.98
N PHE A 474 2.75 15.18 -11.58
CA PHE A 474 1.62 14.97 -12.50
C PHE A 474 1.66 15.92 -13.71
N GLY A 475 1.99 17.19 -13.51
CA GLY A 475 2.05 18.15 -14.60
C GLY A 475 3.14 17.81 -15.64
N ALA A 476 4.32 17.36 -15.20
CA ALA A 476 5.37 16.92 -16.12
C ALA A 476 4.94 15.68 -16.92
N TRP A 477 4.26 14.73 -16.26
CA TRP A 477 3.67 13.58 -16.93
C TRP A 477 2.60 14.02 -17.92
N LEU A 478 1.69 14.92 -17.55
CA LEU A 478 0.64 15.46 -18.43
C LEU A 478 1.23 16.12 -19.67
N SER A 479 2.28 16.94 -19.51
CA SER A 479 3.01 17.55 -20.62
C SER A 479 3.62 16.50 -21.55
N SER A 480 4.09 15.37 -21.01
CA SER A 480 4.64 14.29 -21.82
C SER A 480 3.61 13.62 -22.73
N LEU A 481 2.31 13.66 -22.38
CA LEU A 481 1.22 13.13 -23.20
C LEU A 481 0.98 13.95 -24.48
N GLU A 482 1.43 15.21 -24.50
CA GLU A 482 1.29 16.11 -25.66
C GLU A 482 2.41 15.93 -26.70
N THR A 483 3.43 15.15 -26.37
CA THR A 483 4.55 14.93 -27.30
C THR A 483 4.10 14.14 -28.53
N GLN A 484 4.79 14.34 -29.65
CA GLN A 484 4.45 13.72 -30.93
C GLN A 484 4.38 12.18 -30.84
N HIS A 485 5.22 11.56 -29.99
CA HIS A 485 5.25 10.11 -29.76
C HIS A 485 4.07 9.58 -28.92
N ASN A 486 3.41 10.45 -28.17
CA ASN A 486 2.29 10.11 -27.31
C ASN A 486 0.94 10.66 -27.82
N LYS A 487 0.92 11.11 -29.07
CA LYS A 487 -0.32 11.66 -29.68
C LYS A 487 -1.43 10.61 -29.65
N GLY A 488 -2.56 10.96 -29.04
CA GLY A 488 -3.71 10.05 -28.87
C GLY A 488 -3.73 9.31 -27.51
N LEU A 489 -2.66 9.36 -26.74
CA LEU A 489 -2.58 8.65 -25.46
C LEU A 489 -3.62 9.12 -24.44
N ARG A 490 -3.95 10.41 -24.38
CA ARG A 490 -5.08 10.91 -23.55
C ARG A 490 -6.39 10.22 -23.89
N GLN A 491 -6.68 10.02 -25.18
CA GLN A 491 -7.89 9.34 -25.61
C GLN A 491 -7.89 7.88 -25.17
N THR A 492 -6.79 7.18 -25.39
CA THR A 492 -6.62 5.79 -24.97
C THR A 492 -6.76 5.62 -23.45
N LEU A 493 -6.12 6.49 -22.66
CA LEU A 493 -6.30 6.48 -21.20
C LEU A 493 -7.77 6.72 -20.81
N THR A 494 -8.44 7.62 -21.52
CA THR A 494 -9.87 7.88 -21.31
C THR A 494 -10.71 6.63 -21.50
N GLU A 495 -10.38 5.81 -22.48
CA GLU A 495 -11.05 4.54 -22.76
C GLU A 495 -10.72 3.48 -21.68
N LEU A 496 -9.45 3.36 -21.28
CA LEU A 496 -9.01 2.44 -20.22
C LEU A 496 -9.63 2.75 -18.85
N TYR A 497 -9.99 4.01 -18.58
CA TYR A 497 -10.69 4.36 -17.33
C TYR A 497 -12.02 3.62 -17.17
N ASP A 498 -12.74 3.44 -18.28
CA ASP A 498 -14.08 2.83 -18.30
C ASP A 498 -13.99 1.28 -18.30
N VAL A 499 -12.78 0.70 -18.27
CA VAL A 499 -12.50 -0.75 -18.22
C VAL A 499 -13.26 -1.50 -19.29
N PRO A 500 -12.96 -1.26 -20.58
CA PRO A 500 -13.67 -1.91 -21.68
C PRO A 500 -13.48 -3.43 -21.63
N ARG A 501 -14.48 -4.20 -22.10
CA ARG A 501 -14.34 -5.65 -22.17
C ARG A 501 -13.16 -6.06 -23.02
N PHE A 502 -12.98 -5.39 -24.15
CA PHE A 502 -11.84 -5.58 -25.04
C PHE A 502 -11.29 -4.23 -25.43
N PHE A 503 -9.98 -4.12 -25.39
CA PHE A 503 -9.22 -3.00 -25.92
C PHE A 503 -8.24 -3.55 -26.97
N GLU A 504 -8.37 -3.09 -28.20
CA GLU A 504 -7.57 -3.56 -29.33
C GLU A 504 -6.58 -2.47 -29.76
N GLU A 505 -5.34 -2.84 -29.91
CA GLU A 505 -4.29 -2.01 -30.48
C GLU A 505 -3.63 -2.75 -31.65
N VAL A 506 -3.68 -2.16 -32.84
CA VAL A 506 -3.06 -2.72 -34.05
C VAL A 506 -1.93 -1.83 -34.49
N THR A 507 -0.72 -2.36 -34.56
CA THR A 507 0.46 -1.65 -35.06
C THR A 507 1.12 -2.40 -36.20
N ILE A 508 1.58 -1.68 -37.24
CA ILE A 508 2.18 -2.27 -38.45
C ILE A 508 3.41 -3.13 -38.13
N GLY A 509 4.16 -2.77 -37.09
CA GLY A 509 5.43 -3.45 -36.74
C GLY A 509 5.30 -4.59 -35.74
N ARG A 510 4.18 -4.70 -34.98
CA ARG A 510 4.01 -5.63 -33.85
C ARG A 510 2.75 -6.48 -33.92
N GLY A 511 1.91 -6.27 -34.93
CA GLY A 511 0.66 -6.98 -35.09
C GLY A 511 -0.45 -6.45 -34.18
N GLU A 512 -1.41 -7.31 -33.92
CA GLU A 512 -2.61 -7.06 -33.12
C GLU A 512 -2.37 -7.43 -31.66
N ARG A 513 -2.85 -6.57 -30.75
CA ARG A 513 -2.88 -6.83 -29.31
C ARG A 513 -4.28 -6.60 -28.81
N VAL A 514 -4.84 -7.59 -28.14
CA VAL A 514 -6.16 -7.52 -27.50
C VAL A 514 -5.97 -7.63 -25.99
N LEU A 515 -6.47 -6.66 -25.24
CA LEU A 515 -6.49 -6.66 -23.78
C LEU A 515 -7.92 -6.88 -23.30
N GLU A 516 -8.12 -7.81 -22.37
CA GLU A 516 -9.43 -8.07 -21.79
C GLU A 516 -9.55 -7.37 -20.45
N TYR A 517 -10.57 -6.52 -20.29
CA TYR A 517 -10.83 -5.72 -19.08
C TYR A 517 -9.58 -4.98 -18.53
N PRO A 518 -8.81 -4.28 -19.37
CA PRO A 518 -7.67 -3.54 -18.87
C PRO A 518 -8.12 -2.43 -17.93
N HIS A 519 -7.49 -2.38 -16.74
CA HIS A 519 -7.85 -1.39 -15.73
C HIS A 519 -6.62 -0.60 -15.28
N VAL A 520 -6.81 0.71 -15.12
CA VAL A 520 -5.74 1.61 -14.69
C VAL A 520 -6.26 2.49 -13.56
N SER A 521 -5.50 2.56 -12.47
CA SER A 521 -5.64 3.58 -11.44
C SER A 521 -4.50 4.59 -11.57
N ILE A 522 -4.77 5.84 -11.21
CA ILE A 522 -3.76 6.92 -11.20
C ILE A 522 -3.87 7.64 -9.86
N ALA A 523 -2.74 7.82 -9.18
CA ALA A 523 -2.63 8.73 -8.06
C ALA A 523 -1.54 9.75 -8.37
N GLY A 524 -1.92 11.02 -8.50
CA GLY A 524 -1.04 12.11 -8.87
C GLY A 524 -1.08 13.26 -7.87
N VAL A 525 0.03 13.97 -7.79
CA VAL A 525 0.13 15.24 -7.05
C VAL A 525 0.74 16.31 -7.94
N SER A 526 0.30 17.55 -7.76
CA SER A 526 0.81 18.71 -8.51
C SER A 526 0.73 19.97 -7.67
N THR A 527 1.36 21.05 -8.17
CA THR A 527 1.10 22.41 -7.70
C THR A 527 0.08 23.09 -8.58
N LEU A 528 -0.60 24.08 -8.02
CA LEU A 528 -1.58 24.87 -8.75
C LEU A 528 -0.94 25.63 -9.92
N GLU A 529 0.19 26.28 -9.64
CA GLU A 529 0.92 27.09 -10.61
C GLU A 529 1.33 26.28 -11.84
N PHE A 530 1.75 25.02 -11.62
CA PHE A 530 2.14 24.13 -12.72
C PHE A 530 0.93 23.75 -13.58
N LEU A 531 -0.21 23.48 -12.94
CA LEU A 531 -1.42 23.09 -13.68
C LEU A 531 -2.06 24.29 -14.40
N GLN A 532 -1.99 25.52 -13.85
CA GLN A 532 -2.47 26.73 -14.52
C GLN A 532 -1.78 26.98 -15.86
N GLY A 533 -0.49 26.61 -15.96
CA GLY A 533 0.27 26.72 -17.21
C GLY A 533 -0.05 25.64 -18.27
N LEU A 534 -0.70 24.55 -17.85
CA LEU A 534 -0.95 23.39 -18.72
C LEU A 534 -2.43 23.17 -19.06
N LEU A 535 -3.33 23.56 -18.17
CA LEU A 535 -4.77 23.32 -18.32
C LEU A 535 -5.46 24.57 -18.85
N GLY A 536 -5.99 24.48 -20.06
CA GLY A 536 -6.89 25.48 -20.65
C GLY A 536 -8.36 25.19 -20.29
N LYS A 537 -9.26 26.14 -20.60
CA LYS A 537 -10.71 25.96 -20.45
C LYS A 537 -11.23 24.73 -21.23
N ASP A 538 -10.57 24.41 -22.34
CA ASP A 538 -10.93 23.27 -23.19
C ASP A 538 -10.57 21.92 -22.54
N ASP A 539 -9.58 21.87 -21.64
CA ASP A 539 -9.20 20.66 -20.95
C ASP A 539 -10.24 20.20 -19.92
N ALA A 540 -10.92 21.14 -19.27
CA ALA A 540 -12.05 20.84 -18.36
C ALA A 540 -13.21 20.17 -19.12
N GLY A 541 -13.46 20.59 -20.37
CA GLY A 541 -14.48 20.01 -21.26
C GLY A 541 -14.05 18.70 -21.94
N SER A 542 -12.75 18.39 -22.02
CA SER A 542 -12.22 17.26 -22.79
C SER A 542 -12.62 15.88 -22.26
N GLY A 543 -13.22 15.80 -21.08
CA GLY A 543 -13.58 14.55 -20.42
C GLY A 543 -12.41 13.78 -19.81
N PHE A 544 -11.15 14.09 -20.16
CA PHE A 544 -9.98 13.46 -19.57
C PHE A 544 -9.80 13.86 -18.10
N LEU A 545 -9.76 15.18 -17.83
CA LEU A 545 -9.59 15.70 -16.47
C LEU A 545 -10.80 15.36 -15.58
N ALA A 546 -12.01 15.29 -16.14
CA ALA A 546 -13.22 14.92 -15.44
C ALA A 546 -13.24 13.48 -14.87
N ARG A 547 -12.28 12.63 -15.27
CA ARG A 547 -12.08 11.30 -14.71
C ARG A 547 -11.25 11.28 -13.45
N PHE A 548 -10.59 12.40 -13.15
CA PHE A 548 -9.85 12.57 -11.90
C PHE A 548 -10.75 13.10 -10.79
N LEU A 549 -10.63 12.50 -9.63
CA LEU A 549 -11.10 13.09 -8.38
C LEU A 549 -10.10 14.16 -7.99
N LEU A 550 -10.48 15.43 -8.12
CA LEU A 550 -9.63 16.55 -7.82
C LEU A 550 -9.76 16.90 -6.34
N PHE A 551 -8.64 16.99 -5.65
CA PHE A 551 -8.58 17.36 -4.24
C PHE A 551 -7.74 18.61 -4.06
N ARG A 552 -8.32 19.63 -3.42
CA ARG A 552 -7.65 20.88 -3.07
C ARG A 552 -7.66 21.04 -1.55
N PRO A 553 -6.73 20.37 -0.85
CA PRO A 553 -6.64 20.50 0.60
C PRO A 553 -6.19 21.91 1.01
N PRO A 554 -6.52 22.35 2.23
CA PRO A 554 -5.99 23.60 2.78
C PRO A 554 -4.48 23.50 2.98
N THR A 555 -3.83 24.64 2.91
CA THR A 555 -2.39 24.74 3.21
C THR A 555 -2.19 24.65 4.72
N LYS A 556 -1.59 23.55 5.19
CA LYS A 556 -1.15 23.45 6.59
C LYS A 556 -0.03 24.46 6.83
N GLN A 557 -0.18 25.30 7.84
CA GLN A 557 0.93 26.10 8.34
C GLN A 557 1.89 25.16 9.09
N THR A 558 3.11 25.03 8.58
CA THR A 558 4.17 24.30 9.28
C THR A 558 4.48 25.04 10.58
N THR A 559 4.23 24.40 11.72
CA THR A 559 4.64 24.98 13.01
C THR A 559 6.14 24.73 13.20
N PRO A 560 6.91 25.73 13.64
CA PRO A 560 8.37 25.60 13.82
C PRO A 560 8.80 24.50 14.78
N ASP A 561 7.88 24.02 15.63
CA ASP A 561 8.14 23.05 16.68
C ASP A 561 8.01 21.59 16.23
N ALA A 562 7.51 21.36 15.03
CA ALA A 562 7.32 20.02 14.48
C ALA A 562 8.54 19.59 13.66
N LEU A 563 9.66 19.29 14.30
CA LEU A 563 10.65 18.41 13.68
C LEU A 563 10.05 17.00 13.69
N PRO A 564 9.75 16.40 12.52
CA PRO A 564 9.23 15.05 12.46
C PRO A 564 10.36 14.06 12.81
N VAL A 565 10.63 13.93 14.09
CA VAL A 565 11.50 12.89 14.61
C VAL A 565 10.62 11.73 15.06
N SER A 566 9.89 11.14 14.12
CA SER A 566 9.24 9.88 14.41
C SER A 566 10.28 8.77 14.42
N ARG A 567 10.30 8.01 15.49
CA ARG A 567 11.09 6.77 15.61
C ARG A 567 10.31 5.55 15.11
N VAL A 568 9.06 5.74 14.75
CA VAL A 568 8.16 4.67 14.28
C VAL A 568 8.27 4.60 12.76
N ARG A 569 8.49 3.41 12.24
CA ARG A 569 8.41 3.12 10.80
C ARG A 569 6.97 2.77 10.45
N ILE A 570 6.55 3.09 9.25
CA ILE A 570 5.20 2.74 8.77
C ILE A 570 4.97 1.23 8.84
N GLU A 571 5.97 0.45 8.47
CA GLU A 571 5.91 -1.01 8.44
C GLU A 571 5.71 -1.64 9.83
N ASP A 572 6.02 -0.87 10.88
CA ASP A 572 5.89 -1.32 12.28
C ASP A 572 4.49 -0.99 12.85
N THR A 573 3.59 -0.38 12.06
CA THR A 573 2.25 -0.02 12.50
C THR A 573 1.24 -1.16 12.27
N ASN A 574 0.23 -1.20 13.14
CA ASN A 574 -0.81 -2.22 13.11
C ASN A 574 -1.66 -2.15 11.85
N ALA A 575 -2.13 -0.94 11.52
CA ALA A 575 -2.99 -0.73 10.37
C ALA A 575 -2.27 -1.04 9.06
N TYR A 576 -0.95 -0.75 8.96
CA TYR A 576 -0.14 -1.16 7.82
C TYR A 576 -0.16 -2.68 7.62
N SER A 577 0.08 -3.45 8.67
CA SER A 577 0.12 -4.91 8.61
C SER A 577 -1.22 -5.51 8.19
N LEU A 578 -2.34 -4.95 8.70
CA LEU A 578 -3.69 -5.36 8.33
C LEU A 578 -4.01 -5.05 6.86
N ILE A 579 -3.64 -3.87 6.37
CA ILE A 579 -3.83 -3.52 4.97
C ILE A 579 -2.96 -4.42 4.08
N ALA A 580 -1.72 -4.73 4.49
CA ALA A 580 -0.86 -5.66 3.75
C ALA A 580 -1.50 -7.06 3.63
N GLU A 581 -2.20 -7.52 4.65
CA GLU A 581 -2.94 -8.79 4.59
C GLU A 581 -4.13 -8.70 3.61
N ILE A 582 -4.87 -7.60 3.61
CA ILE A 582 -5.95 -7.34 2.63
C ILE A 582 -5.40 -7.38 1.20
N TYR A 583 -4.22 -6.81 0.95
CA TYR A 583 -3.57 -6.87 -0.36
C TYR A 583 -3.22 -8.30 -0.77
N ARG A 584 -2.71 -9.12 0.16
CA ARG A 584 -2.43 -10.55 -0.09
C ARG A 584 -3.71 -11.33 -0.38
N GLN A 585 -4.78 -11.11 0.36
CA GLN A 585 -6.09 -11.75 0.10
C GLN A 585 -6.60 -11.42 -1.31
N LEU A 586 -6.47 -10.17 -1.73
CA LEU A 586 -6.81 -9.77 -3.10
C LEU A 586 -5.94 -10.48 -4.15
N GLU A 587 -4.67 -10.74 -3.90
CA GLU A 587 -3.82 -11.48 -4.85
C GLU A 587 -4.36 -12.89 -5.12
N TYR A 588 -4.83 -13.57 -4.07
CA TYR A 588 -5.38 -14.92 -4.16
C TYR A 588 -6.86 -14.96 -4.56
N THR A 589 -7.54 -13.82 -4.60
CA THR A 589 -8.91 -13.72 -5.11
C THR A 589 -8.90 -13.92 -6.62
N THR A 590 -9.53 -14.97 -7.08
CA THR A 590 -9.45 -15.42 -8.47
C THR A 590 -10.79 -15.32 -9.19
N VAL A 591 -11.89 -15.35 -8.43
CA VAL A 591 -13.24 -15.15 -8.94
C VAL A 591 -13.68 -13.74 -8.53
N PRO A 592 -14.18 -12.94 -9.47
CA PRO A 592 -14.68 -11.60 -9.14
C PRO A 592 -15.76 -11.65 -8.06
N VAL A 593 -15.66 -10.74 -7.11
CA VAL A 593 -16.67 -10.49 -6.08
C VAL A 593 -17.68 -9.52 -6.68
N GLU A 594 -18.86 -10.00 -6.98
CA GLU A 594 -19.97 -9.17 -7.47
C GLU A 594 -20.74 -8.60 -6.29
N TYR A 595 -20.87 -7.27 -6.28
CA TYR A 595 -21.57 -6.52 -5.24
C TYR A 595 -22.94 -6.04 -5.71
N THR A 596 -23.93 -6.14 -4.81
CA THR A 596 -25.21 -5.43 -4.92
C THR A 596 -25.29 -4.35 -3.83
N LEU A 597 -26.19 -3.39 -3.98
CA LEU A 597 -26.40 -2.37 -2.95
C LEU A 597 -27.50 -2.84 -1.98
N THR A 598 -27.24 -2.69 -0.67
CA THR A 598 -28.33 -2.86 0.30
C THR A 598 -29.42 -1.81 0.05
N LYS A 599 -30.62 -2.04 0.61
CA LYS A 599 -31.72 -1.09 0.50
C LYS A 599 -31.33 0.30 1.03
N ASP A 600 -30.63 0.33 2.16
CA ASP A 600 -30.22 1.57 2.83
C ASP A 600 -29.11 2.29 2.03
N ALA A 601 -28.11 1.56 1.54
CA ALA A 601 -27.09 2.11 0.64
C ALA A 601 -27.69 2.71 -0.64
N ARG A 602 -28.73 2.06 -1.19
CA ARG A 602 -29.45 2.56 -2.38
C ARG A 602 -30.17 3.87 -2.08
N LEU A 603 -30.89 3.97 -0.96
CA LEU A 603 -31.57 5.19 -0.55
C LEU A 603 -30.58 6.36 -0.36
N VAL A 604 -29.48 6.11 0.32
CA VAL A 604 -28.41 7.10 0.53
C VAL A 604 -27.80 7.55 -0.80
N PHE A 605 -27.57 6.63 -1.72
CA PHE A 605 -27.01 6.95 -3.05
C PHE A 605 -28.02 7.74 -3.91
N GLU A 606 -29.31 7.38 -3.92
CA GLU A 606 -30.35 8.08 -4.68
C GLU A 606 -30.50 9.53 -4.19
N GLU A 607 -30.49 9.76 -2.88
CA GLU A 607 -30.55 11.11 -2.31
C GLU A 607 -29.30 11.94 -2.69
N TYR A 608 -28.11 11.34 -2.62
CA TYR A 608 -26.88 11.98 -3.11
C TYR A 608 -26.98 12.35 -4.59
N HIS A 609 -27.40 11.39 -5.44
CA HIS A 609 -27.50 11.57 -6.89
C HIS A 609 -28.46 12.72 -7.23
N LYS A 610 -29.65 12.73 -6.60
CA LYS A 610 -30.63 13.82 -6.76
C LYS A 610 -30.07 15.16 -6.32
N GLY A 611 -29.48 15.22 -5.11
CA GLY A 611 -28.87 16.41 -4.56
C GLY A 611 -27.73 16.96 -5.43
N LEU A 612 -26.96 16.09 -6.08
CA LEU A 612 -25.91 16.47 -7.01
C LEU A 612 -26.45 17.26 -8.20
N PHE A 613 -27.55 16.78 -8.83
CA PHE A 613 -28.20 17.50 -9.93
C PHE A 613 -28.86 18.80 -9.48
N GLU A 614 -29.48 18.83 -8.30
CA GLU A 614 -30.05 20.06 -7.73
C GLU A 614 -28.96 21.13 -7.50
N ARG A 615 -27.80 20.75 -6.97
CA ARG A 615 -26.65 21.66 -6.79
C ARG A 615 -26.10 22.16 -8.12
N PHE A 616 -26.01 21.27 -9.11
CA PHE A 616 -25.57 21.63 -10.46
C PHE A 616 -26.47 22.71 -11.08
N HIS A 617 -27.78 22.56 -11.00
CA HIS A 617 -28.75 23.56 -11.54
C HIS A 617 -28.75 24.88 -10.78
N LYS A 618 -28.35 24.89 -9.50
CA LYS A 618 -28.19 26.14 -8.72
C LYS A 618 -26.87 26.87 -9.04
N THR A 619 -25.98 26.22 -9.79
CA THR A 619 -24.66 26.79 -10.12
C THR A 619 -24.77 27.75 -11.29
N LYS A 620 -23.90 28.78 -11.35
CA LYS A 620 -23.83 29.74 -12.46
C LYS A 620 -23.60 29.03 -13.80
N GLU A 621 -24.23 29.51 -14.87
CA GLU A 621 -24.19 28.88 -16.20
C GLU A 621 -22.77 28.68 -16.71
N SER A 622 -21.86 29.66 -16.51
CA SER A 622 -20.45 29.52 -16.88
C SER A 622 -19.74 28.36 -16.22
N MET A 623 -20.07 28.09 -14.95
CA MET A 623 -19.54 26.98 -14.18
C MET A 623 -20.21 25.66 -14.56
N GLN A 624 -21.50 25.65 -14.91
CA GLN A 624 -22.21 24.46 -15.38
C GLN A 624 -21.53 23.87 -16.61
N MET A 625 -21.10 24.70 -17.56
CA MET A 625 -20.38 24.24 -18.76
C MET A 625 -19.09 23.50 -18.39
N THR A 626 -18.38 23.97 -17.37
CA THR A 626 -17.16 23.33 -16.87
C THR A 626 -17.46 22.03 -16.12
N LEU A 627 -18.49 22.04 -15.27
CA LEU A 627 -18.82 20.93 -14.38
C LEU A 627 -19.60 19.78 -15.04
N ASP A 628 -20.19 19.98 -16.24
CA ASP A 628 -21.03 18.96 -16.89
C ASP A 628 -20.31 17.64 -17.08
N SER A 629 -19.03 17.69 -17.46
CA SER A 629 -18.21 16.49 -17.64
C SER A 629 -17.91 15.77 -16.32
N PHE A 630 -17.71 16.51 -15.24
CA PHE A 630 -17.47 15.98 -13.89
C PHE A 630 -18.74 15.40 -13.27
N LEU A 631 -19.90 16.06 -13.45
CA LEU A 631 -21.20 15.64 -12.93
C LEU A 631 -21.49 14.17 -13.29
N LYS A 632 -21.23 13.79 -14.54
CA LYS A 632 -21.45 12.44 -15.05
C LYS A 632 -20.50 11.39 -14.44
N ARG A 633 -19.45 11.81 -13.74
CA ARG A 633 -18.41 10.94 -13.15
C ARG A 633 -18.50 10.83 -11.62
N TRP A 634 -19.07 11.81 -10.94
CA TRP A 634 -19.14 11.79 -9.48
C TRP A 634 -20.08 10.71 -8.93
N SER A 635 -21.26 10.50 -9.55
CA SER A 635 -22.17 9.43 -9.12
C SER A 635 -21.55 8.03 -9.24
N PRO A 636 -21.03 7.59 -10.40
CA PRO A 636 -20.32 6.32 -10.48
C PRO A 636 -19.05 6.30 -9.62
N GLY A 637 -18.39 7.45 -9.41
CA GLY A 637 -17.24 7.60 -8.52
C GLY A 637 -17.56 7.23 -7.08
N ALA A 638 -18.75 7.63 -6.57
CA ALA A 638 -19.18 7.25 -5.22
C ALA A 638 -19.27 5.72 -5.07
N ILE A 639 -19.83 5.02 -6.05
CA ILE A 639 -19.93 3.56 -6.06
C ILE A 639 -18.53 2.92 -6.14
N LYS A 640 -17.64 3.44 -7.00
CA LYS A 640 -16.25 2.94 -7.11
C LYS A 640 -15.50 3.01 -5.78
N VAL A 641 -15.62 4.12 -5.05
CA VAL A 641 -15.04 4.25 -3.71
C VAL A 641 -15.75 3.34 -2.71
N ALA A 642 -17.09 3.25 -2.77
CA ALA A 642 -17.87 2.40 -1.87
C ALA A 642 -17.51 0.91 -2.01
N ILE A 643 -17.21 0.41 -3.22
CA ILE A 643 -16.69 -0.96 -3.44
C ILE A 643 -15.43 -1.21 -2.60
N LEU A 644 -14.47 -0.29 -2.67
CA LEU A 644 -13.20 -0.40 -1.95
C LEU A 644 -13.40 -0.28 -0.43
N CYS A 645 -14.23 0.67 -0.01
CA CYS A 645 -14.58 0.84 1.40
C CYS A 645 -15.33 -0.37 1.96
N GLN A 646 -16.25 -0.96 1.20
CA GLN A 646 -16.93 -2.19 1.62
C GLN A 646 -15.97 -3.34 1.82
N TYR A 647 -14.99 -3.49 0.92
CA TYR A 647 -13.98 -4.53 1.06
C TYR A 647 -13.10 -4.33 2.31
N LEU A 648 -12.77 -3.08 2.64
CA LEU A 648 -12.05 -2.73 3.88
C LEU A 648 -12.89 -2.94 5.14
N ILE A 649 -14.21 -2.75 5.07
CA ILE A 649 -15.14 -2.96 6.19
C ILE A 649 -15.43 -4.45 6.38
N ASP A 650 -15.77 -5.14 5.31
CA ASP A 650 -16.07 -6.57 5.28
C ASP A 650 -15.77 -7.17 3.91
N GLY A 651 -14.58 -7.71 3.73
CA GLY A 651 -14.11 -8.34 2.50
C GLY A 651 -14.92 -9.58 2.07
N HIS A 652 -15.80 -10.09 2.95
CA HIS A 652 -16.65 -11.26 2.68
C HIS A 652 -18.07 -10.88 2.26
N SER A 653 -18.49 -9.65 2.51
CA SER A 653 -19.81 -9.18 2.07
C SER A 653 -19.93 -9.23 0.56
N ARG A 654 -21.15 -9.48 0.09
CA ARG A 654 -21.55 -9.33 -1.32
C ARG A 654 -22.47 -8.12 -1.52
N GLU A 655 -22.66 -7.36 -0.47
CA GLU A 655 -23.52 -6.18 -0.49
C GLU A 655 -22.72 -4.96 0.00
N ILE A 656 -22.86 -3.86 -0.71
CA ILE A 656 -22.37 -2.55 -0.28
C ILE A 656 -23.40 -1.99 0.70
N GLY A 657 -22.97 -1.80 1.94
CA GLY A 657 -23.80 -1.20 2.99
C GLY A 657 -23.82 0.32 2.94
N ASP A 658 -24.69 0.92 3.74
CA ASP A 658 -24.85 2.37 3.89
C ASP A 658 -23.57 3.07 4.37
N ALA A 659 -22.82 2.47 5.29
CA ALA A 659 -21.54 2.99 5.76
C ALA A 659 -20.51 3.12 4.64
N ALA A 660 -20.34 2.07 3.84
CA ALA A 660 -19.42 2.09 2.69
C ALA A 660 -19.87 3.09 1.62
N MET A 661 -21.18 3.17 1.36
CA MET A 661 -21.75 4.14 0.42
C MET A 661 -21.54 5.57 0.91
N SER A 662 -21.75 5.83 2.19
CA SER A 662 -21.54 7.15 2.81
C SER A 662 -20.07 7.58 2.75
N ALA A 663 -19.12 6.65 2.93
CA ALA A 663 -17.70 6.93 2.72
C ALA A 663 -17.41 7.33 1.27
N GLY A 664 -17.98 6.62 0.31
CA GLY A 664 -17.86 6.96 -1.12
C GLY A 664 -18.43 8.35 -1.44
N ILE A 665 -19.58 8.67 -0.89
CA ILE A 665 -20.25 9.97 -1.07
C ILE A 665 -19.43 11.09 -0.42
N SER A 666 -18.89 10.89 0.78
CA SER A 666 -18.04 11.88 1.46
C SER A 666 -16.83 12.27 0.61
N MET A 667 -16.15 11.28 0.02
CA MET A 667 -15.04 11.53 -0.91
C MET A 667 -15.49 12.33 -2.15
N MET A 668 -16.66 12.01 -2.69
CA MET A 668 -17.19 12.73 -3.86
C MET A 668 -17.61 14.15 -3.55
N LEU A 669 -18.22 14.40 -2.39
CA LEU A 669 -18.59 15.76 -1.96
C LEU A 669 -17.34 16.63 -1.79
N TYR A 670 -16.30 16.07 -1.21
CA TYR A 670 -15.02 16.78 -1.08
C TYR A 670 -14.36 17.04 -2.44
N ALA A 671 -14.41 16.06 -3.36
CA ALA A 671 -13.93 16.25 -4.73
C ALA A 671 -14.77 17.27 -5.51
N GLU A 672 -16.10 17.29 -5.35
CA GLU A 672 -16.99 18.29 -5.93
C GLU A 672 -16.62 19.70 -5.43
N GLN A 673 -16.51 19.89 -4.10
CA GLN A 673 -16.10 21.14 -3.50
C GLN A 673 -14.74 21.61 -4.02
N SER A 674 -13.74 20.72 -4.00
CA SER A 674 -12.39 21.02 -4.51
C SER A 674 -12.40 21.42 -5.99
N THR A 675 -13.18 20.73 -6.82
CA THR A 675 -13.32 21.04 -8.24
C THR A 675 -13.96 22.43 -8.44
N ARG A 676 -15.01 22.75 -7.67
CA ARG A 676 -15.64 24.06 -7.72
C ARG A 676 -14.67 25.17 -7.35
N LEU A 677 -13.93 25.02 -6.26
CA LEU A 677 -12.93 25.99 -5.82
C LEU A 677 -11.83 26.22 -6.87
N LEU A 678 -11.35 25.14 -7.48
CA LEU A 678 -10.32 25.23 -8.51
C LEU A 678 -10.79 25.97 -9.76
N PHE A 679 -12.01 25.71 -10.23
CA PHE A 679 -12.51 26.31 -11.48
C PHE A 679 -13.24 27.63 -11.29
N ASP A 680 -13.81 27.94 -10.10
CA ASP A 680 -14.44 29.23 -9.83
C ASP A 680 -13.39 30.34 -9.58
N GLY A 681 -12.20 30.00 -9.09
CA GLY A 681 -11.21 30.99 -8.71
C GLY A 681 -9.78 30.76 -9.22
N GLU A 682 -9.35 29.50 -9.40
CA GLU A 682 -7.92 29.22 -9.53
C GLU A 682 -7.49 28.74 -10.94
N LEU A 683 -8.27 27.88 -11.60
CA LEU A 683 -7.99 27.34 -12.94
C LEU A 683 -8.89 27.93 -14.04
N GLY A 684 -10.02 28.53 -13.67
CA GLY A 684 -11.00 29.10 -14.62
C GLY A 684 -10.58 30.48 -15.17
N GLU A 685 -9.57 31.10 -14.63
CA GLU A 685 -9.06 32.38 -15.07
C GLU A 685 -8.12 32.22 -16.27
N SER A 686 -8.31 33.03 -17.31
CA SER A 686 -7.27 33.19 -18.31
C SER A 686 -5.99 33.71 -17.65
N ASP A 687 -4.81 33.46 -18.25
CA ASP A 687 -3.52 34.03 -17.77
C ASP A 687 -3.64 35.54 -17.49
N HIS A 688 -4.43 36.22 -18.31
CA HIS A 688 -4.74 37.61 -18.16
C HIS A 688 -5.53 37.93 -16.86
N GLN A 689 -6.58 37.16 -16.56
CA GLN A 689 -7.41 37.32 -15.35
C GLN A 689 -6.61 36.95 -14.09
N ALA A 690 -5.78 35.89 -14.16
CA ALA A 690 -4.90 35.50 -13.07
C ALA A 690 -3.89 36.64 -12.73
N LYS A 691 -3.35 37.29 -13.75
CA LYS A 691 -2.48 38.49 -13.59
C LYS A 691 -3.22 39.67 -13.01
N GLN A 692 -4.45 39.94 -13.45
CA GLN A 692 -5.32 40.98 -12.87
C GLN A 692 -5.55 40.69 -11.39
N ARG A 693 -5.89 39.47 -11.02
CA ARG A 693 -6.14 39.07 -9.64
C ARG A 693 -4.90 39.26 -8.75
N ARG A 694 -3.71 38.82 -9.20
CA ARG A 694 -2.46 39.07 -8.45
C ARG A 694 -2.23 40.53 -8.17
N VAL A 695 -2.52 41.41 -9.13
CA VAL A 695 -2.42 42.87 -8.96
C VAL A 695 -3.47 43.37 -7.96
N ILE A 696 -4.71 42.95 -8.06
CA ILE A 696 -5.80 43.30 -7.13
C ILE A 696 -5.45 42.88 -5.71
N ASP A 697 -5.06 41.61 -5.51
CA ASP A 697 -4.72 41.09 -4.18
C ASP A 697 -3.53 41.80 -3.54
N TYR A 698 -2.52 42.16 -4.36
CA TYR A 698 -1.40 42.97 -3.86
C TYR A 698 -1.83 44.36 -3.42
N ILE A 699 -2.67 45.02 -4.22
CA ILE A 699 -3.17 46.36 -3.90
C ILE A 699 -4.08 46.31 -2.65
N ALA A 700 -4.94 45.29 -2.54
CA ALA A 700 -5.80 45.10 -1.37
C ALA A 700 -4.99 44.89 -0.09
N LYS A 701 -3.95 44.05 -0.12
CA LYS A 701 -3.00 43.85 1.00
C LYS A 701 -2.24 45.11 1.40
N LYS A 702 -2.17 46.12 0.52
CA LYS A 702 -1.51 47.42 0.78
C LYS A 702 -2.49 48.53 1.10
N GLY A 703 -3.76 48.21 1.42
CA GLY A 703 -4.77 49.16 1.83
C GLY A 703 -5.53 49.81 0.67
N GLY A 704 -5.62 49.14 -0.47
CA GLY A 704 -6.46 49.52 -1.62
C GLY A 704 -5.85 50.59 -2.56
N LYS A 705 -4.66 51.08 -2.27
CA LYS A 705 -3.95 52.08 -3.10
C LYS A 705 -2.45 51.77 -3.17
N VAL A 706 -1.88 51.72 -4.36
CA VAL A 706 -0.45 51.43 -4.58
C VAL A 706 0.06 52.22 -5.80
N ALA A 707 1.24 52.85 -5.68
CA ALA A 707 1.90 53.45 -6.83
C ALA A 707 2.33 52.41 -7.84
N ARG A 708 2.13 52.66 -9.15
CA ARG A 708 2.52 51.76 -10.27
C ARG A 708 3.98 51.27 -10.17
N SER A 709 4.89 52.17 -9.79
CA SER A 709 6.29 51.85 -9.59
C SER A 709 6.53 50.76 -8.54
N LYS A 710 5.72 50.73 -7.47
CA LYS A 710 5.81 49.71 -6.40
C LYS A 710 5.32 48.35 -6.89
N LEU A 711 4.29 48.29 -7.75
CA LEU A 711 3.84 47.06 -8.36
C LEU A 711 4.94 46.40 -9.16
N ILE A 712 5.63 47.19 -10.00
CA ILE A 712 6.73 46.70 -10.85
C ILE A 712 7.93 46.24 -10.00
N VAL A 713 8.33 47.07 -9.03
CA VAL A 713 9.48 46.75 -8.14
C VAL A 713 9.25 45.48 -7.33
N SER A 714 8.01 45.30 -6.88
CA SER A 714 7.61 44.10 -6.09
C SER A 714 7.46 42.83 -6.94
N ARG A 715 7.64 42.91 -8.24
CA ARG A 715 7.54 41.78 -9.19
C ARG A 715 6.23 41.00 -9.01
N VAL A 716 5.11 41.71 -8.87
CA VAL A 716 3.78 41.09 -8.75
C VAL A 716 3.43 40.27 -10.00
N LEU A 717 3.92 40.73 -11.15
CA LEU A 717 3.89 40.03 -12.44
C LEU A 717 5.32 39.76 -12.90
N ASP A 718 5.52 38.64 -13.60
CA ASP A 718 6.83 38.24 -14.12
C ASP A 718 7.22 38.99 -15.41
N GLY A 719 6.31 39.79 -15.98
CA GLY A 719 6.47 40.49 -17.23
C GLY A 719 7.07 41.89 -17.12
N GLY A 720 7.29 42.52 -18.26
CA GLY A 720 7.84 43.85 -18.39
C GLY A 720 6.82 44.97 -18.13
N LYS A 721 7.29 46.23 -18.16
CA LYS A 721 6.44 47.42 -17.90
C LYS A 721 5.17 47.47 -18.76
N ALA A 722 5.27 47.08 -20.03
CA ALA A 722 4.14 47.08 -20.97
C ALA A 722 3.02 46.10 -20.52
N GLU A 723 3.37 44.99 -19.91
CA GLU A 723 2.41 44.04 -19.39
C GLU A 723 1.65 44.59 -18.17
N TYR A 724 2.38 45.25 -17.26
CA TYR A 724 1.73 45.95 -16.14
C TYR A 724 0.74 47.00 -16.64
N ASP A 725 1.12 47.83 -17.61
CA ASP A 725 0.27 48.85 -18.16
C ASP A 725 -0.99 48.24 -18.81
N TYR A 726 -0.82 47.17 -19.60
CA TYR A 726 -1.95 46.46 -20.20
C TYR A 726 -2.91 45.87 -19.15
N ILE A 727 -2.37 45.21 -18.12
CA ILE A 727 -3.21 44.66 -17.03
C ILE A 727 -3.95 45.79 -16.28
N LEU A 728 -3.28 46.89 -15.98
CA LEU A 728 -3.88 48.03 -15.27
C LEU A 728 -4.99 48.70 -16.11
N GLU A 729 -4.76 48.90 -17.42
CA GLU A 729 -5.78 49.43 -18.32
C GLU A 729 -7.03 48.52 -18.42
N THR A 730 -6.82 47.20 -18.41
CA THR A 730 -7.92 46.26 -18.44
C THR A 730 -8.67 46.19 -17.10
N LEU A 731 -8.00 46.41 -15.95
CA LEU A 731 -8.66 46.55 -14.64
C LEU A 731 -9.53 47.82 -14.57
N GLU A 732 -9.05 48.92 -15.15
CA GLU A 732 -9.80 50.15 -15.23
C GLU A 732 -11.00 50.01 -16.19
N ALA A 733 -10.82 49.42 -17.37
CA ALA A 733 -11.89 49.17 -18.31
C ALA A 733 -12.98 48.23 -17.71
N GLY A 734 -12.59 47.27 -16.87
CA GLY A 734 -13.47 46.37 -16.13
C GLY A 734 -14.10 46.97 -14.84
N GLN A 735 -13.88 48.24 -14.58
CA GLN A 735 -14.37 48.94 -13.39
C GLN A 735 -13.90 48.37 -12.03
N GLN A 736 -12.84 47.59 -12.04
CA GLN A 736 -12.25 46.98 -10.84
C GLN A 736 -11.16 47.81 -10.19
N GLY A 737 -10.70 48.86 -10.87
CA GLY A 737 -9.70 49.80 -10.38
C GLY A 737 -9.74 51.12 -11.13
N ALA A 738 -9.14 52.15 -10.55
CA ALA A 738 -8.94 53.44 -11.16
C ALA A 738 -7.44 53.80 -11.18
N ILE A 739 -6.96 54.39 -12.27
CA ILE A 739 -5.56 54.76 -12.44
C ILE A 739 -5.46 56.28 -12.53
N THR A 740 -4.69 56.92 -11.65
CA THR A 740 -4.38 58.35 -11.79
C THR A 740 -3.43 58.58 -12.95
N ARG A 741 -3.79 59.46 -13.89
CA ARG A 741 -2.98 59.83 -15.05
C ARG A 741 -2.41 61.21 -14.88
N LEU A 742 -1.14 61.38 -15.24
CA LEU A 742 -0.49 62.70 -15.35
C LEU A 742 -0.37 63.03 -16.85
N ASP A 743 -0.93 64.13 -17.27
CA ASP A 743 -1.03 64.55 -18.67
C ASP A 743 -1.62 63.46 -19.61
N GLY A 744 -2.66 62.79 -19.13
CA GLY A 744 -3.33 61.72 -19.87
C GLY A 744 -2.55 60.41 -20.02
N LYS A 745 -1.35 60.28 -19.43
CA LYS A 745 -0.48 59.09 -19.50
C LYS A 745 -0.28 58.42 -18.17
N ILE A 746 -0.15 57.09 -18.20
CA ILE A 746 0.27 56.32 -17.04
C ILE A 746 1.76 56.50 -16.83
N THR A 747 2.16 57.05 -15.69
CA THR A 747 3.55 57.38 -15.34
C THR A 747 4.05 56.52 -14.16
N ARG A 748 5.31 56.70 -13.78
CA ARG A 748 5.86 56.07 -12.57
C ARG A 748 5.16 56.50 -11.28
N GLN A 749 4.60 57.70 -11.27
CA GLN A 749 3.92 58.30 -10.11
C GLN A 749 2.42 58.03 -10.11
N SER A 750 1.86 57.41 -11.15
CA SER A 750 0.45 57.01 -11.21
C SER A 750 0.10 56.07 -10.07
N ASP A 751 -0.94 56.41 -9.33
CA ASP A 751 -1.51 55.56 -8.31
C ASP A 751 -2.59 54.65 -8.91
N VAL A 752 -2.65 53.41 -8.45
CA VAL A 752 -3.70 52.45 -8.76
C VAL A 752 -4.53 52.25 -7.52
N LEU A 753 -5.83 52.48 -7.65
CA LEU A 753 -6.80 52.36 -6.57
C LEU A 753 -7.77 51.23 -6.92
N LEU A 754 -8.15 50.38 -5.96
CA LEU A 754 -9.26 49.45 -6.13
C LEU A 754 -10.58 50.18 -5.93
N THR A 755 -11.52 50.00 -6.82
CA THR A 755 -12.91 50.44 -6.64
C THR A 755 -13.61 49.48 -5.67
N SER A 756 -13.87 49.92 -4.43
CA SER A 756 -14.83 49.24 -3.57
C SER A 756 -16.24 49.55 -4.09
N ASN A 757 -17.16 48.57 -4.06
CA ASN A 757 -18.55 48.69 -4.51
C ASN A 757 -19.42 49.71 -3.70
N LYS A 758 -18.84 50.70 -3.10
CA LYS A 758 -19.52 51.81 -2.42
C LYS A 758 -18.77 53.12 -2.71
N ASP A 759 -19.49 54.00 -3.41
CA ASP A 759 -19.22 55.43 -3.58
C ASP A 759 -18.01 55.80 -4.46
N ILE A 760 -18.31 56.00 -5.74
CA ILE A 760 -17.48 56.82 -6.61
C ILE A 760 -18.10 58.24 -6.58
N ASP A 761 -17.58 59.07 -5.69
CA ASP A 761 -17.64 60.51 -5.87
C ASP A 761 -16.23 60.95 -6.31
N ILE A 762 -16.08 61.22 -7.61
CA ILE A 762 -14.85 61.77 -8.19
C ILE A 762 -15.16 63.24 -8.46
N GLY A 763 -14.72 64.10 -7.49
CA GLY A 763 -14.57 65.51 -7.76
C GLY A 763 -13.32 65.81 -8.59
#